data_90512100703d147283286a19f7293539
#
_entry.id   90512100703d147283286a19f7293539
#
_cell.length_a   1.000
_cell.length_b   1.000
_cell.length_c   1.000
_cell.angle_alpha   90.00
_cell.angle_beta   90.00
_cell.angle_gamma   90.00
#
_symmetry.space_group_name_H-M   'P 1'
#
loop_
_entity.id
_entity.type
_entity.pdbx_description
1 polymer ?
#
loop_
_entity_poly.entity_id
_entity_poly.type
_entity_poly.pdbx_seq_one_letter_code
_entity_poly.pdbx_strand_id
1 'polypeptide(L)'
;MTAKIAELTYDQRLAALRETKIQQTREKQEALRVMDQDDHGRIMPPPELSDITEYMGPSGEMVRDAKLNNFKPKSNHPSGGFFGAKACGENFRLFLNTHPVYINPISSLAGGYMAYFMGYRNPSWPPEFDFSNLQKEQKKYGIYAGIGATQHFCQDMVIGFNLGWGGLLKKIRHYRKINPESTDFYDGLEQVILGTQDWMSHHVEAAKDMAVDEKEPTLCKNLKEMAEINKQLLTEPPRTFREACQWTVWYQMIARMYNGSGSMGQIDDWLRPFYERESAAGTLTDEEAIFHLACLLLNDTQYYQLGGPNAEGKDTTNKVSFLVLEAVHRLKAPANIGIRVFDGLNPELLRRSVEIMFEDKAGFPKFLGDKGLVEGFEKNGYSAQLARQRIYSGCHWFAIPGREYTLNDCVKINFATVFEVAFWGMMNNADIKLCMDELWHSFEKNLRRAVEVTKEGLDFHMKHMHRVFPELVLDLLCYGTIEKGLNASNGGINYYNLCIDGSGLATVADSFAAVEQRVEKENRLTWHQLAEHLKNDYKDAENARLMLSSIPRYGRGGTRADKWAVRIVQAFTRFAKEKPTPAGFNVIPGLFSWASMISMGQTVGATPNGRHAYAPISHGASPDPGFLRGGNAPTAMAVAVASVQCGYGNTAPLQLDIDPGLASGDEGAAKVEALIRGHFELGGTMINMNIIDKKQALEAHRDPSKYPNLIVRVTGFSAYFASLSKNLRQLVVDRILAEET
;
A
#
# COMPACT_ATOMS: atom_id res chain seq x y z
N MET A 1 12.28 54.94 -6.73
CA MET A 1 11.58 54.10 -5.76
C MET A 1 11.48 52.70 -6.33
N THR A 2 12.39 51.82 -5.98
CA THR A 2 12.33 50.40 -6.29
C THR A 2 11.15 49.82 -5.49
N ALA A 3 10.10 49.41 -6.18
CA ALA A 3 9.01 48.67 -5.55
C ALA A 3 9.63 47.47 -4.81
N LYS A 4 9.47 47.41 -3.48
CA LYS A 4 9.80 46.21 -2.70
C LYS A 4 8.99 45.06 -3.32
N ILE A 5 9.66 44.08 -3.90
CA ILE A 5 9.00 42.83 -4.27
C ILE A 5 8.44 42.27 -2.96
N ALA A 6 7.14 42.06 -2.90
CA ALA A 6 6.50 41.52 -1.69
C ALA A 6 6.97 40.06 -1.52
N GLU A 7 7.40 39.68 -0.32
CA GLU A 7 7.79 38.33 0.01
C GLU A 7 6.63 37.36 -0.19
N LEU A 8 6.88 36.21 -0.79
CA LEU A 8 5.87 35.17 -0.99
C LEU A 8 5.44 34.56 0.35
N THR A 9 4.13 34.55 0.59
CA THR A 9 3.54 33.89 1.76
C THR A 9 3.57 32.37 1.64
N TYR A 10 3.43 31.64 2.76
CA TYR A 10 3.32 30.18 2.75
C TYR A 10 2.11 29.71 1.94
N ASP A 11 0.96 30.37 2.02
CA ASP A 11 -0.23 30.03 1.24
C ASP A 11 0.01 30.17 -0.27
N GLN A 12 0.69 31.23 -0.70
CA GLN A 12 1.06 31.40 -2.11
C GLN A 12 2.02 30.29 -2.59
N ARG A 13 2.98 29.92 -1.75
CA ARG A 13 3.92 28.83 -2.05
C ARG A 13 3.19 27.48 -2.09
N LEU A 14 2.27 27.21 -1.16
CA LEU A 14 1.45 25.98 -1.16
C LEU A 14 0.56 25.88 -2.41
N ALA A 15 -0.07 26.98 -2.81
CA ALA A 15 -0.86 27.02 -4.05
C ALA A 15 0.00 26.69 -5.28
N ALA A 16 1.20 27.28 -5.37
CA ALA A 16 2.14 27.00 -6.47
C ALA A 16 2.67 25.55 -6.45
N LEU A 17 2.95 24.98 -5.28
CA LEU A 17 3.34 23.57 -5.13
C LEU A 17 2.23 22.63 -5.58
N ARG A 18 0.98 22.92 -5.24
CA ARG A 18 -0.17 22.15 -5.68
C ARG A 18 -0.30 22.15 -7.21
N GLU A 19 -0.18 23.32 -7.85
CA GLU A 19 -0.20 23.42 -9.30
C GLU A 19 0.96 22.65 -9.95
N THR A 20 2.16 22.74 -9.36
CA THR A 20 3.33 21.95 -9.80
C THR A 20 3.02 20.45 -9.74
N LYS A 21 2.40 19.97 -8.65
CA LYS A 21 2.03 18.56 -8.50
C LYS A 21 1.01 18.10 -9.55
N ILE A 22 -0.01 18.93 -9.80
CA ILE A 22 -1.01 18.64 -10.83
C ILE A 22 -0.34 18.57 -12.21
N GLN A 23 0.55 19.50 -12.50
CA GLN A 23 1.29 19.51 -13.76
C GLN A 23 2.18 18.28 -13.93
N GLN A 24 2.95 17.92 -12.91
CA GLN A 24 3.77 16.68 -12.90
C GLN A 24 2.93 15.42 -13.10
N THR A 25 1.72 15.38 -12.51
CA THR A 25 0.79 14.27 -12.70
C THR A 25 0.29 14.20 -14.13
N ARG A 26 -0.02 15.33 -14.77
CA ARG A 26 -0.38 15.40 -16.20
C ARG A 26 0.75 14.92 -17.10
N GLU A 27 1.98 15.37 -16.87
CA GLU A 27 3.16 14.94 -17.62
C GLU A 27 3.37 13.43 -17.53
N LYS A 28 3.19 12.85 -16.31
CA LYS A 28 3.21 11.40 -16.12
C LYS A 28 2.09 10.70 -16.92
N GLN A 29 0.88 11.23 -16.91
CA GLN A 29 -0.24 10.67 -17.67
C GLN A 29 0.00 10.69 -19.17
N GLU A 30 0.52 11.80 -19.70
CA GLU A 30 0.83 11.94 -21.13
C GLU A 30 1.90 10.93 -21.55
N ALA A 31 2.97 10.78 -20.77
CA ALA A 31 4.07 9.86 -21.08
C ALA A 31 3.73 8.40 -20.79
N LEU A 32 3.14 8.13 -19.62
CA LEU A 32 2.91 6.77 -19.10
C LEU A 32 1.49 6.26 -19.37
N ARG A 33 0.57 7.09 -19.86
CA ARG A 33 -0.84 6.86 -20.15
C ARG A 33 -1.68 6.63 -18.90
N VAL A 34 -1.44 5.56 -18.15
CA VAL A 34 -2.17 5.22 -16.92
C VAL A 34 -1.22 4.94 -15.78
N MET A 35 -1.66 5.29 -14.57
CA MET A 35 -0.92 5.03 -13.32
C MET A 35 -1.89 4.39 -12.33
N ASP A 36 -2.00 3.06 -12.37
CA ASP A 36 -2.90 2.27 -11.52
C ASP A 36 -2.29 1.97 -10.14
N GLN A 37 -1.67 2.96 -9.55
CA GLN A 37 -1.05 2.92 -8.22
C GLN A 37 -1.12 4.31 -7.59
N ASP A 38 -0.75 4.41 -6.32
CA ASP A 38 -0.69 5.71 -5.68
C ASP A 38 0.22 6.67 -6.47
N ASP A 39 -0.22 7.91 -6.56
CA ASP A 39 0.58 8.95 -7.21
C ASP A 39 1.77 9.30 -6.31
N HIS A 40 2.85 8.54 -6.52
CA HIS A 40 4.12 8.79 -5.86
C HIS A 40 4.66 10.17 -6.24
N GLY A 41 5.53 10.72 -5.41
CA GLY A 41 6.30 11.91 -5.74
C GLY A 41 7.26 11.73 -6.91
N ARG A 42 7.20 10.61 -7.64
CA ARG A 42 8.01 10.37 -8.82
C ARG A 42 7.76 11.42 -9.90
N ILE A 43 8.84 11.99 -10.40
CA ILE A 43 8.84 13.01 -11.44
C ILE A 43 9.25 12.32 -12.76
N MET A 44 8.78 12.84 -13.89
CA MET A 44 9.27 12.35 -15.18
C MET A 44 10.72 12.75 -15.37
N PRO A 45 11.61 11.84 -15.78
CA PRO A 45 12.97 12.22 -16.16
C PRO A 45 12.95 13.09 -17.43
N PRO A 46 13.97 13.93 -17.63
CA PRO A 46 14.12 14.66 -18.88
C PRO A 46 14.02 13.71 -20.09
N PRO A 47 13.35 14.10 -21.19
CA PRO A 47 13.13 13.21 -22.34
C PRO A 47 14.42 12.61 -22.92
N GLU A 48 15.51 13.38 -22.92
CA GLU A 48 16.83 12.93 -23.40
C GLU A 48 17.50 11.89 -22.49
N LEU A 49 17.07 11.78 -21.24
CA LEU A 49 17.55 10.80 -20.27
C LEU A 49 16.53 9.67 -20.01
N SER A 50 15.46 9.58 -20.79
CA SER A 50 14.35 8.67 -20.53
C SER A 50 14.14 7.66 -21.64
N ASP A 51 14.09 6.37 -21.28
CA ASP A 51 13.56 5.30 -22.11
C ASP A 51 12.20 4.84 -21.55
N ILE A 52 11.18 4.80 -22.41
CA ILE A 52 9.87 4.29 -22.03
C ILE A 52 9.79 2.79 -22.30
N THR A 53 9.46 2.01 -21.28
CA THR A 53 9.23 0.56 -21.37
C THR A 53 7.76 0.24 -21.12
N GLU A 54 7.27 -0.89 -21.67
CA GLU A 54 5.87 -1.32 -21.50
C GLU A 54 5.84 -2.66 -20.76
N TYR A 55 4.84 -2.84 -19.87
CA TYR A 55 4.59 -4.10 -19.19
C TYR A 55 3.10 -4.23 -18.84
N MET A 56 2.65 -5.45 -18.54
CA MET A 56 1.27 -5.69 -18.10
C MET A 56 1.08 -5.21 -16.66
N GLY A 57 0.23 -4.22 -16.48
CA GLY A 57 -0.09 -3.66 -15.16
C GLY A 57 -1.09 -4.51 -14.35
N PRO A 58 -1.31 -4.17 -13.08
CA PRO A 58 -2.22 -4.89 -12.19
C PRO A 58 -3.69 -4.79 -12.60
N SER A 59 -4.07 -3.75 -13.32
CA SER A 59 -5.40 -3.60 -13.93
C SER A 59 -5.62 -4.45 -15.18
N GLY A 60 -4.61 -5.24 -15.59
CA GLY A 60 -4.66 -6.02 -16.82
C GLY A 60 -4.58 -5.18 -18.10
N GLU A 61 -4.14 -3.94 -18.01
CA GLU A 61 -3.84 -3.06 -19.12
C GLU A 61 -2.32 -2.93 -19.33
N MET A 62 -1.90 -2.66 -20.56
CA MET A 62 -0.51 -2.31 -20.83
C MET A 62 -0.21 -0.94 -20.22
N VAL A 63 0.72 -0.92 -19.30
CA VAL A 63 1.22 0.29 -18.67
C VAL A 63 2.64 0.59 -19.12
N ARG A 64 3.04 1.85 -18.99
CA ARG A 64 4.37 2.32 -19.34
C ARG A 64 5.15 2.68 -18.10
N ASP A 65 6.46 2.53 -18.18
CA ASP A 65 7.39 2.98 -17.15
C ASP A 65 8.56 3.72 -17.77
N ALA A 66 9.04 4.76 -17.09
CA ALA A 66 10.18 5.53 -17.51
C ALA A 66 11.45 5.03 -16.79
N LYS A 67 12.49 4.73 -17.56
CA LYS A 67 13.81 4.35 -17.07
C LYS A 67 14.85 5.38 -17.49
N LEU A 68 15.84 5.60 -16.66
CA LEU A 68 17.00 6.41 -17.04
C LEU A 68 17.86 5.62 -18.02
N ASN A 69 18.16 6.22 -19.19
CA ASN A 69 18.97 5.59 -20.23
C ASN A 69 20.50 5.75 -19.99
N ASN A 70 20.89 6.67 -19.13
CA ASN A 70 22.28 6.91 -18.72
C ASN A 70 22.79 5.96 -17.62
N PHE A 71 21.92 5.14 -17.01
CA PHE A 71 22.29 4.14 -16.02
C PHE A 71 22.38 2.74 -16.65
N LYS A 72 23.52 2.09 -16.48
CA LYS A 72 23.74 0.70 -16.89
C LYS A 72 24.31 -0.08 -15.71
N PRO A 73 23.59 -1.09 -15.18
CA PRO A 73 24.08 -1.87 -14.06
C PRO A 73 25.30 -2.70 -14.47
N LYS A 74 26.21 -2.90 -13.51
CA LYS A 74 27.35 -3.80 -13.64
C LYS A 74 26.94 -5.20 -13.23
N SER A 75 27.03 -6.15 -14.15
CA SER A 75 26.75 -7.57 -13.85
C SER A 75 27.88 -8.17 -13.01
N ASN A 76 27.51 -9.06 -12.07
CA ASN A 76 28.44 -9.96 -11.38
C ASN A 76 28.11 -11.43 -11.64
N HIS A 77 27.24 -11.71 -12.61
CA HIS A 77 26.77 -13.06 -12.91
C HIS A 77 26.73 -13.34 -14.43
N PRO A 78 27.04 -14.59 -14.90
CA PRO A 78 27.02 -14.93 -16.32
C PRO A 78 25.68 -14.69 -17.05
N SER A 79 24.55 -14.68 -16.32
CA SER A 79 23.23 -14.35 -16.86
C SER A 79 23.05 -12.88 -17.26
N GLY A 80 24.01 -12.01 -16.94
CA GLY A 80 23.89 -10.56 -17.11
C GLY A 80 23.27 -9.83 -15.91
N GLY A 81 22.72 -10.56 -14.92
CA GLY A 81 22.18 -10.01 -13.70
C GLY A 81 23.23 -9.55 -12.69
N PHE A 82 22.79 -8.89 -11.64
CA PHE A 82 23.61 -8.54 -10.46
C PHE A 82 22.88 -8.97 -9.19
N PHE A 83 23.59 -9.66 -8.30
CA PHE A 83 23.02 -10.32 -7.14
C PHE A 83 23.92 -10.19 -5.91
N GLY A 84 23.32 -10.25 -4.72
CA GLY A 84 24.01 -10.15 -3.44
C GLY A 84 24.26 -8.72 -2.98
N ALA A 85 24.63 -8.58 -1.71
CA ALA A 85 24.65 -7.29 -1.03
C ALA A 85 25.64 -6.31 -1.66
N LYS A 86 26.89 -6.75 -1.89
CA LYS A 86 27.94 -5.90 -2.46
C LYS A 86 27.55 -5.38 -3.85
N ALA A 87 27.16 -6.26 -4.78
CA ALA A 87 26.81 -5.87 -6.14
C ALA A 87 25.55 -5.00 -6.18
N CYS A 88 24.56 -5.27 -5.33
CA CYS A 88 23.37 -4.43 -5.22
C CYS A 88 23.71 -3.03 -4.70
N GLY A 89 24.54 -2.93 -3.65
CA GLY A 89 24.99 -1.65 -3.11
C GLY A 89 25.83 -0.82 -4.10
N GLU A 90 26.80 -1.46 -4.77
CA GLU A 90 27.63 -0.80 -5.77
C GLU A 90 26.81 -0.27 -6.97
N ASN A 91 25.87 -1.06 -7.46
CA ASN A 91 24.97 -0.64 -8.53
C ASN A 91 23.99 0.44 -8.07
N PHE A 92 23.51 0.39 -6.84
CA PHE A 92 22.63 1.41 -6.30
C PHE A 92 23.36 2.75 -6.14
N ARG A 93 24.61 2.75 -5.66
CA ARG A 93 25.45 3.95 -5.64
C ARG A 93 25.66 4.52 -7.04
N LEU A 94 25.98 3.67 -8.02
CA LEU A 94 26.12 4.09 -9.41
C LEU A 94 24.82 4.69 -9.96
N PHE A 95 23.66 4.09 -9.61
CA PHE A 95 22.35 4.59 -9.99
C PHE A 95 22.10 5.99 -9.40
N LEU A 96 22.35 6.19 -8.11
CA LEU A 96 22.17 7.48 -7.45
C LEU A 96 23.11 8.57 -8.04
N ASN A 97 24.34 8.21 -8.40
CA ASN A 97 25.29 9.15 -9.02
C ASN A 97 24.91 9.54 -10.45
N THR A 98 24.14 8.71 -11.14
CA THR A 98 23.62 9.03 -12.49
C THR A 98 22.21 9.61 -12.48
N HIS A 99 21.52 9.54 -11.33
CA HIS A 99 20.16 10.04 -11.18
C HIS A 99 20.14 11.58 -11.22
N PRO A 100 19.27 12.20 -12.04
CA PRO A 100 19.19 13.65 -12.13
C PRO A 100 18.88 14.33 -10.80
N VAL A 101 19.39 15.54 -10.63
CA VAL A 101 19.07 16.43 -9.51
C VAL A 101 17.72 17.07 -9.75
N TYR A 102 16.90 17.18 -8.70
CA TYR A 102 15.67 17.95 -8.74
C TYR A 102 15.55 18.87 -7.53
N ILE A 103 15.34 20.14 -7.79
CA ILE A 103 15.07 21.17 -6.79
C ILE A 103 13.90 22.02 -7.27
N ASN A 104 12.90 22.14 -6.43
CA ASN A 104 11.83 23.13 -6.59
C ASN A 104 12.11 24.28 -5.63
N PRO A 105 12.42 25.50 -6.09
CA PRO A 105 12.77 26.62 -5.23
C PRO A 105 11.61 27.08 -4.33
N ILE A 106 10.36 26.72 -4.69
CA ILE A 106 9.16 27.02 -3.89
C ILE A 106 9.08 26.08 -2.68
N SER A 107 9.51 24.82 -2.80
CA SER A 107 9.54 23.87 -1.69
C SER A 107 10.57 24.24 -0.63
N SER A 108 10.30 23.92 0.63
CA SER A 108 11.30 24.03 1.70
C SER A 108 12.27 22.87 1.74
N LEU A 109 12.01 21.79 0.98
CA LEU A 109 12.76 20.55 0.98
C LEU A 109 13.33 20.28 -0.42
N ALA A 110 14.55 19.78 -0.48
CA ALA A 110 15.22 19.36 -1.70
C ALA A 110 14.86 17.91 -2.03
N GLY A 111 14.99 17.58 -3.31
CA GLY A 111 14.94 16.21 -3.80
C GLY A 111 13.65 15.87 -4.53
N GLY A 112 13.76 14.86 -5.34
CA GLY A 112 12.72 14.21 -6.11
C GLY A 112 13.34 13.01 -6.82
N TYR A 113 12.56 11.95 -7.06
CA TYR A 113 13.10 10.78 -7.76
C TYR A 113 12.33 10.54 -9.06
N MET A 114 12.99 9.91 -10.03
CA MET A 114 12.51 9.80 -11.41
C MET A 114 12.39 8.36 -11.91
N ALA A 115 13.12 7.42 -11.32
CA ALA A 115 13.15 6.04 -11.76
C ALA A 115 13.31 5.07 -10.57
N TYR A 116 12.98 3.80 -10.80
CA TYR A 116 13.13 2.73 -9.82
C TYR A 116 14.36 1.85 -10.13
N PHE A 117 15.26 1.72 -9.18
CA PHE A 117 16.44 0.86 -9.30
C PHE A 117 16.09 -0.61 -9.51
N MET A 118 15.07 -1.09 -8.81
CA MET A 118 14.60 -2.48 -8.97
C MET A 118 14.21 -2.82 -10.42
N GLY A 119 13.77 -1.84 -11.22
CA GLY A 119 13.39 -2.02 -12.63
C GLY A 119 14.55 -2.39 -13.56
N TYR A 120 15.80 -2.26 -13.11
CA TYR A 120 17.00 -2.63 -13.90
C TYR A 120 17.53 -4.03 -13.61
N ARG A 121 16.85 -4.79 -12.74
CA ARG A 121 17.21 -6.18 -12.41
C ARG A 121 16.69 -7.12 -13.48
N ASN A 122 17.56 -7.53 -14.41
CA ASN A 122 17.22 -8.45 -15.47
C ASN A 122 18.40 -9.38 -15.78
N PRO A 123 18.31 -10.73 -15.51
CA PRO A 123 17.16 -11.36 -14.82
C PRO A 123 17.06 -10.96 -13.34
N SER A 124 15.85 -11.03 -12.78
CA SER A 124 15.60 -10.69 -11.38
C SER A 124 16.01 -11.78 -10.39
N TRP A 125 16.21 -13.03 -10.89
CA TRP A 125 16.67 -14.20 -10.14
C TRP A 125 17.84 -14.87 -10.84
N PRO A 126 18.82 -15.39 -10.11
CA PRO A 126 19.84 -16.27 -10.68
C PRO A 126 19.19 -17.54 -11.25
N PRO A 127 19.57 -17.99 -12.45
CA PRO A 127 18.99 -19.20 -13.08
C PRO A 127 19.10 -20.48 -12.25
N GLU A 128 20.11 -20.58 -11.38
CA GLU A 128 20.31 -21.73 -10.49
C GLU A 128 19.27 -21.83 -9.36
N PHE A 129 18.51 -20.77 -9.10
CA PHE A 129 17.38 -20.81 -8.16
C PHE A 129 16.10 -21.13 -8.93
N ASP A 130 16.00 -22.36 -9.43
CA ASP A 130 14.82 -22.81 -10.17
C ASP A 130 13.63 -23.05 -9.24
N PHE A 131 12.54 -22.33 -9.50
CA PHE A 131 11.25 -22.48 -8.85
C PHE A 131 10.10 -22.70 -9.84
N SER A 132 10.41 -23.13 -11.05
CA SER A 132 9.43 -23.31 -12.15
C SER A 132 8.29 -24.25 -11.80
N ASN A 133 8.58 -25.37 -11.12
CA ASN A 133 7.56 -26.33 -10.68
C ASN A 133 6.63 -25.74 -9.64
N LEU A 134 7.17 -25.01 -8.67
CA LEU A 134 6.40 -24.31 -7.64
C LEU A 134 5.52 -23.21 -8.27
N GLN A 135 6.09 -22.44 -9.19
CA GLN A 135 5.36 -21.39 -9.91
C GLN A 135 4.22 -21.97 -10.76
N LYS A 136 4.42 -23.12 -11.40
CA LYS A 136 3.37 -23.82 -12.16
C LYS A 136 2.21 -24.21 -11.25
N GLU A 137 2.48 -24.73 -10.06
CA GLU A 137 1.45 -25.11 -9.11
C GLU A 137 0.76 -23.87 -8.50
N GLN A 138 1.50 -22.81 -8.19
CA GLN A 138 0.94 -21.53 -7.75
C GLN A 138 0.00 -20.95 -8.82
N LYS A 139 0.38 -21.01 -10.09
CA LYS A 139 -0.47 -20.53 -11.20
C LYS A 139 -1.80 -21.28 -11.29
N LYS A 140 -1.82 -22.58 -11.00
CA LYS A 140 -3.06 -23.39 -10.97
C LYS A 140 -4.10 -22.82 -10.01
N TYR A 141 -3.68 -22.23 -8.89
CA TYR A 141 -4.56 -21.67 -7.86
C TYR A 141 -4.66 -20.13 -7.91
N GLY A 142 -4.14 -19.52 -8.97
CA GLY A 142 -4.19 -18.06 -9.12
C GLY A 142 -3.43 -17.31 -8.03
N ILE A 143 -2.31 -17.87 -7.53
CA ILE A 143 -1.50 -17.19 -6.51
C ILE A 143 -0.75 -16.04 -7.17
N TYR A 144 -0.97 -14.85 -6.64
CA TYR A 144 -0.32 -13.62 -7.10
C TYR A 144 0.91 -13.33 -6.26
N ALA A 145 2.02 -13.00 -6.94
CA ALA A 145 3.30 -12.62 -6.33
C ALA A 145 3.81 -13.58 -5.24
N GLY A 146 3.63 -14.89 -5.41
CA GLY A 146 3.99 -15.90 -4.42
C GLY A 146 5.49 -16.08 -4.17
N ILE A 147 6.37 -15.52 -5.03
CA ILE A 147 7.83 -15.57 -4.90
C ILE A 147 8.42 -14.26 -5.42
N GLY A 148 9.39 -13.68 -4.70
CA GLY A 148 10.14 -12.50 -5.16
C GLY A 148 9.37 -11.18 -5.12
N ALA A 149 8.27 -11.12 -4.39
CA ALA A 149 7.48 -9.91 -4.26
C ALA A 149 8.23 -8.80 -3.51
N THR A 150 8.00 -7.56 -3.93
CA THR A 150 8.36 -6.37 -3.15
C THR A 150 7.31 -6.12 -2.06
N GLN A 151 7.67 -5.37 -1.05
CA GLN A 151 6.84 -5.18 0.13
C GLN A 151 7.04 -3.81 0.77
N HIS A 152 6.12 -3.44 1.65
CA HIS A 152 6.24 -2.26 2.46
C HIS A 152 6.88 -2.63 3.80
N PHE A 153 8.01 -2.00 4.10
CA PHE A 153 8.71 -2.19 5.37
C PHE A 153 8.30 -1.13 6.37
N CYS A 154 8.48 -1.44 7.64
CA CYS A 154 8.36 -0.49 8.72
C CYS A 154 9.72 -0.38 9.41
N GLN A 155 10.58 0.47 8.88
CA GLN A 155 11.83 0.87 9.51
C GLN A 155 11.57 1.77 10.73
N ASP A 156 12.55 1.90 11.61
CA ASP A 156 12.48 2.87 12.70
C ASP A 156 13.25 4.15 12.35
N MET A 157 12.51 5.21 12.05
CA MET A 157 13.08 6.51 11.67
C MET A 157 13.93 7.14 12.78
N VAL A 158 13.66 6.80 14.05
CA VAL A 158 14.41 7.32 15.21
C VAL A 158 15.88 6.91 15.17
N ILE A 159 16.20 5.74 14.57
CA ILE A 159 17.60 5.33 14.36
C ILE A 159 18.32 6.35 13.48
N GLY A 160 17.70 6.74 12.37
CA GLY A 160 18.26 7.73 11.45
C GLY A 160 18.35 9.13 12.06
N PHE A 161 17.34 9.56 12.80
CA PHE A 161 17.35 10.86 13.48
C PHE A 161 18.40 10.97 14.58
N ASN A 162 18.76 9.86 15.21
CA ASN A 162 19.81 9.85 16.23
C ASN A 162 21.22 9.76 15.65
N LEU A 163 21.41 9.06 14.53
CA LEU A 163 22.73 8.76 13.98
C LEU A 163 23.10 9.65 12.78
N GLY A 164 22.14 10.08 11.99
CA GLY A 164 22.41 10.67 10.67
C GLY A 164 23.14 9.68 9.76
N TRP A 165 23.42 10.08 8.51
CA TRP A 165 24.17 9.26 7.58
C TRP A 165 25.58 8.95 8.03
N GLY A 166 26.26 9.93 8.64
CA GLY A 166 27.63 9.76 9.16
C GLY A 166 27.71 8.80 10.35
N GLY A 167 26.73 8.83 11.25
CA GLY A 167 26.67 7.90 12.37
C GLY A 167 26.36 6.47 11.94
N LEU A 168 25.46 6.29 10.97
CA LEU A 168 25.17 4.99 10.34
C LEU A 168 26.43 4.43 9.68
N LEU A 169 27.17 5.23 8.92
CA LEU A 169 28.43 4.84 8.28
C LEU A 169 29.49 4.40 9.30
N LYS A 170 29.64 5.14 10.41
CA LYS A 170 30.55 4.79 11.52
C LYS A 170 30.14 3.46 12.14
N LYS A 171 28.82 3.24 12.36
CA LYS A 171 28.28 2.00 12.91
C LYS A 171 28.59 0.80 11.99
N ILE A 172 28.33 0.92 10.68
CA ILE A 172 28.65 -0.11 9.69
C ILE A 172 30.11 -0.49 9.73
N ARG A 173 31.01 0.50 9.66
CA ARG A 173 32.46 0.29 9.67
C ARG A 173 32.98 -0.33 10.97
N HIS A 174 32.32 -0.03 12.11
CA HIS A 174 32.63 -0.63 13.40
C HIS A 174 32.28 -2.12 13.40
N TYR A 175 31.03 -2.49 13.07
CA TYR A 175 30.56 -3.87 13.11
C TYR A 175 31.15 -4.75 12.01
N ARG A 176 31.56 -4.19 10.87
CA ARG A 176 32.34 -4.89 9.84
C ARG A 176 33.66 -5.47 10.39
N LYS A 177 34.30 -4.81 11.34
CA LYS A 177 35.53 -5.33 12.01
C LYS A 177 35.21 -6.46 12.98
N ILE A 178 34.02 -6.48 13.54
CA ILE A 178 33.56 -7.48 14.50
C ILE A 178 33.08 -8.73 13.78
N ASN A 179 32.39 -8.59 12.65
CA ASN A 179 31.80 -9.67 11.85
C ASN A 179 32.47 -9.73 10.46
N PRO A 180 33.74 -10.12 10.33
CA PRO A 180 34.47 -10.11 9.05
C PRO A 180 33.88 -11.08 8.00
N GLU A 181 33.14 -12.11 8.42
CA GLU A 181 32.45 -13.06 7.55
C GLU A 181 31.30 -12.42 6.76
N SER A 182 30.77 -11.29 7.24
CA SER A 182 29.68 -10.54 6.61
C SER A 182 30.16 -9.33 5.80
N THR A 183 31.43 -9.33 5.37
CA THR A 183 32.06 -8.21 4.68
C THR A 183 31.23 -7.72 3.46
N ASP A 184 30.74 -8.63 2.62
CA ASP A 184 29.93 -8.25 1.45
C ASP A 184 28.62 -7.55 1.81
N PHE A 185 28.01 -7.92 2.94
CA PHE A 185 26.82 -7.24 3.45
C PHE A 185 27.16 -5.80 3.88
N TYR A 186 28.24 -5.64 4.64
CA TYR A 186 28.68 -4.30 5.07
C TYR A 186 29.17 -3.43 3.90
N ASP A 187 29.82 -4.03 2.90
CA ASP A 187 30.18 -3.33 1.65
C ASP A 187 28.92 -2.79 0.97
N GLY A 188 27.86 -3.60 0.87
CA GLY A 188 26.59 -3.18 0.31
C GLY A 188 25.95 -2.01 1.05
N LEU A 189 25.87 -2.08 2.39
CA LEU A 189 25.32 -1.01 3.23
C LEU A 189 26.17 0.29 3.12
N GLU A 190 27.50 0.17 3.14
CA GLU A 190 28.38 1.32 2.98
C GLU A 190 28.19 2.01 1.63
N GLN A 191 28.03 1.25 0.54
CA GLN A 191 27.78 1.82 -0.80
C GLN A 191 26.42 2.54 -0.87
N VAL A 192 25.37 2.03 -0.20
CA VAL A 192 24.08 2.73 -0.11
C VAL A 192 24.25 4.11 0.54
N ILE A 193 24.94 4.18 1.69
CA ILE A 193 25.14 5.47 2.37
C ILE A 193 26.00 6.43 1.54
N LEU A 194 27.13 5.96 1.02
CA LEU A 194 28.02 6.79 0.20
C LEU A 194 27.30 7.31 -1.04
N GLY A 195 26.51 6.46 -1.72
CA GLY A 195 25.71 6.89 -2.86
C GLY A 195 24.65 7.94 -2.49
N THR A 196 24.03 7.80 -1.34
CA THR A 196 23.06 8.79 -0.82
C THR A 196 23.76 10.13 -0.53
N GLN A 197 24.92 10.10 0.13
CA GLN A 197 25.71 11.31 0.41
C GLN A 197 26.20 11.99 -0.87
N ASP A 198 26.68 11.22 -1.85
CA ASP A 198 27.10 11.74 -3.16
C ASP A 198 25.91 12.44 -3.86
N TRP A 199 24.75 11.80 -3.91
CA TRP A 199 23.55 12.35 -4.54
C TRP A 199 23.03 13.60 -3.82
N MET A 200 23.01 13.61 -2.48
CA MET A 200 22.69 14.79 -1.67
C MET A 200 23.66 15.95 -1.96
N SER A 201 24.96 15.65 -2.11
CA SER A 201 25.98 16.65 -2.42
C SER A 201 25.74 17.34 -3.76
N HIS A 202 25.27 16.61 -4.78
CA HIS A 202 24.88 17.20 -6.06
C HIS A 202 23.71 18.19 -5.89
N HIS A 203 22.74 17.89 -5.00
CA HIS A 203 21.64 18.80 -4.70
C HIS A 203 22.11 20.04 -3.91
N VAL A 204 23.12 19.89 -3.03
CA VAL A 204 23.72 21.05 -2.33
C VAL A 204 24.32 22.03 -3.31
N GLU A 205 25.11 21.54 -4.26
CA GLU A 205 25.73 22.43 -5.27
C GLU A 205 24.67 23.05 -6.20
N ALA A 206 23.70 22.26 -6.67
CA ALA A 206 22.62 22.79 -7.49
C ALA A 206 21.79 23.87 -6.77
N ALA A 207 21.50 23.70 -5.48
CA ALA A 207 20.78 24.72 -4.69
C ALA A 207 21.60 26.01 -4.55
N LYS A 208 22.92 25.93 -4.40
CA LYS A 208 23.83 27.11 -4.37
C LYS A 208 23.82 27.84 -5.71
N ASP A 209 23.97 27.09 -6.81
CA ASP A 209 23.97 27.67 -8.15
C ASP A 209 22.65 28.37 -8.46
N MET A 210 21.50 27.71 -8.17
CA MET A 210 20.20 28.33 -8.33
C MET A 210 20.00 29.59 -7.47
N ALA A 211 20.56 29.61 -6.25
CA ALA A 211 20.49 30.78 -5.36
C ALA A 211 21.23 32.01 -5.88
N VAL A 212 22.21 31.81 -6.74
CA VAL A 212 22.98 32.93 -7.39
C VAL A 212 22.09 33.64 -8.42
N ASP A 213 21.31 32.88 -9.18
CA ASP A 213 20.49 33.38 -10.28
C ASP A 213 19.07 33.80 -9.82
N GLU A 214 18.63 33.37 -8.63
CA GLU A 214 17.29 33.66 -8.11
C GLU A 214 17.15 35.12 -7.65
N LYS A 215 16.14 35.81 -8.21
CA LYS A 215 15.91 37.25 -7.98
C LYS A 215 14.83 37.50 -6.92
N GLU A 216 13.95 36.53 -6.67
CA GLU A 216 12.91 36.64 -5.65
C GLU A 216 13.56 36.39 -4.27
N PRO A 217 13.50 37.36 -3.33
CA PRO A 217 14.27 37.30 -2.08
C PRO A 217 13.92 36.09 -1.21
N THR A 218 12.62 35.72 -1.11
CA THR A 218 12.17 34.57 -0.32
C THR A 218 12.71 33.27 -0.88
N LEU A 219 12.70 33.09 -2.22
CA LEU A 219 13.19 31.90 -2.88
C LEU A 219 14.72 31.82 -2.83
N CYS A 220 15.42 32.94 -3.02
CA CYS A 220 16.88 33.02 -2.88
C CYS A 220 17.31 32.61 -1.45
N LYS A 221 16.64 33.15 -0.42
CA LYS A 221 16.87 32.78 0.98
C LYS A 221 16.61 31.28 1.20
N ASN A 222 15.47 30.77 0.70
CA ASN A 222 15.07 29.38 0.83
C ASN A 222 16.11 28.42 0.20
N LEU A 223 16.63 28.73 -1.00
CA LEU A 223 17.66 27.94 -1.67
C LEU A 223 18.98 27.91 -0.90
N LYS A 224 19.40 29.04 -0.32
CA LYS A 224 20.59 29.11 0.54
C LYS A 224 20.44 28.24 1.79
N GLU A 225 19.30 28.37 2.47
CA GLU A 225 19.00 27.54 3.65
C GLU A 225 18.91 26.06 3.27
N MET A 226 18.31 25.72 2.14
CA MET A 226 18.23 24.34 1.61
C MET A 226 19.64 23.77 1.38
N ALA A 227 20.57 24.54 0.79
CA ALA A 227 21.95 24.13 0.60
C ALA A 227 22.67 23.87 1.94
N GLU A 228 22.54 24.78 2.92
CA GLU A 228 23.19 24.62 4.23
C GLU A 228 22.63 23.45 5.02
N ILE A 229 21.30 23.27 5.06
CA ILE A 229 20.64 22.13 5.71
C ILE A 229 21.13 20.81 5.10
N ASN A 230 21.11 20.70 3.78
CA ASN A 230 21.51 19.45 3.11
C ASN A 230 23.02 19.18 3.24
N LYS A 231 23.87 20.22 3.25
CA LYS A 231 25.30 20.09 3.55
C LYS A 231 25.56 19.53 4.95
N GLN A 232 24.82 20.00 5.95
CA GLN A 232 24.91 19.50 7.32
C GLN A 232 24.42 18.06 7.42
N LEU A 233 23.27 17.73 6.78
CA LEU A 233 22.66 16.40 6.79
C LEU A 233 23.49 15.35 6.04
N LEU A 234 24.52 15.71 5.26
CA LEU A 234 25.45 14.74 4.66
C LEU A 234 26.05 13.80 5.71
N THR A 235 26.32 14.30 6.91
CA THR A 235 26.99 13.54 7.97
C THR A 235 26.27 13.59 9.31
N GLU A 236 25.69 14.73 9.66
CA GLU A 236 25.12 14.96 10.98
C GLU A 236 23.64 14.57 11.05
N PRO A 237 23.12 14.19 12.23
CA PRO A 237 21.72 13.98 12.46
C PRO A 237 20.93 15.30 12.36
N PRO A 238 19.60 15.24 12.08
CA PRO A 238 18.76 16.43 12.05
C PRO A 238 18.64 17.09 13.44
N ARG A 239 18.66 18.41 13.47
CA ARG A 239 18.57 19.24 14.68
C ARG A 239 17.29 20.04 14.74
N THR A 240 16.69 20.37 13.60
CA THR A 240 15.48 21.16 13.50
C THR A 240 14.32 20.37 12.89
N PHE A 241 13.11 20.87 13.02
CA PHE A 241 11.92 20.27 12.42
C PHE A 241 12.04 20.17 10.88
N ARG A 242 12.53 21.25 10.23
CA ARG A 242 12.78 21.27 8.80
C ARG A 242 13.87 20.26 8.39
N GLU A 243 14.96 20.14 9.17
CA GLU A 243 16.02 19.15 8.95
C GLU A 243 15.47 17.72 9.11
N ALA A 244 14.59 17.46 10.08
CA ALA A 244 13.96 16.14 10.25
C ALA A 244 13.03 15.79 9.08
N CYS A 245 12.23 16.73 8.59
CA CYS A 245 11.45 16.57 7.37
C CYS A 245 12.36 16.29 6.16
N GLN A 246 13.46 17.02 5.99
CA GLN A 246 14.39 16.83 4.89
C GLN A 246 15.11 15.47 4.95
N TRP A 247 15.53 15.02 6.13
CA TRP A 247 16.14 13.71 6.30
C TRP A 247 15.15 12.58 5.96
N THR A 248 13.88 12.76 6.35
CA THR A 248 12.79 11.85 5.99
C THR A 248 12.61 11.75 4.48
N VAL A 249 12.61 12.88 3.78
CA VAL A 249 12.51 12.91 2.30
C VAL A 249 13.66 12.10 1.66
N TRP A 250 14.90 12.28 2.12
CA TRP A 250 16.03 11.51 1.58
C TRP A 250 15.87 10.01 1.77
N TYR A 251 15.53 9.59 2.98
CA TYR A 251 15.33 8.16 3.25
C TYR A 251 14.16 7.59 2.45
N GLN A 252 13.04 8.30 2.39
CA GLN A 252 11.86 7.89 1.64
C GLN A 252 12.17 7.71 0.15
N MET A 253 12.88 8.64 -0.46
CA MET A 253 13.27 8.55 -1.87
C MET A 253 14.17 7.34 -2.15
N ILE A 254 15.21 7.10 -1.35
CA ILE A 254 16.09 5.94 -1.58
C ILE A 254 15.37 4.62 -1.33
N ALA A 255 14.46 4.54 -0.35
CA ALA A 255 13.64 3.36 -0.11
C ALA A 255 12.71 3.08 -1.30
N ARG A 256 12.08 4.14 -1.83
CA ARG A 256 11.25 4.04 -3.03
C ARG A 256 12.02 3.58 -4.25
N MET A 257 13.13 4.21 -4.53
CA MET A 257 13.95 3.87 -5.68
C MET A 257 14.50 2.44 -5.59
N TYR A 258 14.91 2.00 -4.40
CA TYR A 258 15.55 0.71 -4.20
C TYR A 258 14.62 -0.46 -4.51
N ASN A 259 13.48 -0.56 -3.84
CA ASN A 259 12.56 -1.70 -3.94
C ASN A 259 11.06 -1.34 -3.99
N GLY A 260 10.71 -0.07 -4.14
CA GLY A 260 9.32 0.39 -4.16
C GLY A 260 8.68 0.56 -2.77
N SER A 261 9.40 0.26 -1.68
CA SER A 261 8.92 0.46 -0.32
C SER A 261 8.66 1.93 -0.01
N GLY A 262 7.84 2.21 0.98
CA GLY A 262 7.51 3.58 1.33
C GLY A 262 6.70 3.78 2.58
N SER A 263 6.57 2.78 3.42
CA SER A 263 5.95 2.97 4.74
C SER A 263 6.91 3.68 5.66
N MET A 264 6.50 4.84 6.18
CA MET A 264 7.37 5.69 6.96
C MET A 264 7.15 5.57 8.46
N GLY A 265 5.96 5.18 8.89
CA GLY A 265 5.64 4.99 10.30
C GLY A 265 4.78 6.10 10.89
N GLN A 266 4.90 6.34 12.19
CA GLN A 266 4.07 7.28 12.92
C GLN A 266 4.69 8.69 12.93
N ILE A 267 4.33 9.48 11.92
CA ILE A 267 4.94 10.81 11.64
C ILE A 267 4.77 11.80 12.79
N ASP A 268 3.62 11.81 13.44
CA ASP A 268 3.32 12.74 14.52
C ASP A 268 4.10 12.45 15.82
N ASP A 269 4.52 11.20 16.02
CA ASP A 269 5.30 10.84 17.21
C ASP A 269 6.80 11.16 17.02
N TRP A 270 7.41 10.75 15.91
CA TRP A 270 8.84 10.96 15.74
C TRP A 270 9.21 12.40 15.30
N LEU A 271 8.29 13.22 14.76
CA LEU A 271 8.52 14.66 14.53
C LEU A 271 8.22 15.53 15.77
N ARG A 272 7.41 15.03 16.72
CA ARG A 272 7.01 15.77 17.93
C ARG A 272 8.17 16.41 18.69
N PRO A 273 9.29 15.72 19.01
CA PRO A 273 10.37 16.30 19.79
C PRO A 273 11.03 17.53 19.13
N PHE A 274 11.07 17.54 17.80
CA PHE A 274 11.61 18.68 17.04
C PHE A 274 10.64 19.87 17.09
N TYR A 275 9.35 19.61 16.85
CA TYR A 275 8.32 20.65 16.93
C TYR A 275 8.24 21.27 18.32
N GLU A 276 8.10 20.47 19.37
CA GLU A 276 7.97 20.95 20.74
C GLU A 276 9.16 21.83 21.17
N ARG A 277 10.38 21.42 20.85
CA ARG A 277 11.58 22.17 21.15
C ARG A 277 11.63 23.53 20.47
N GLU A 278 11.35 23.58 19.16
CA GLU A 278 11.46 24.81 18.38
C GLU A 278 10.26 25.75 18.61
N SER A 279 9.07 25.20 18.76
CA SER A 279 7.88 25.98 19.15
C SER A 279 8.04 26.63 20.52
N ALA A 280 8.56 25.89 21.51
CA ALA A 280 8.85 26.44 22.83
C ALA A 280 9.94 27.52 22.80
N ALA A 281 10.90 27.41 21.90
CA ALA A 281 11.93 28.43 21.68
C ALA A 281 11.46 29.63 20.85
N GLY A 282 10.27 29.57 20.27
CA GLY A 282 9.72 30.59 19.36
C GLY A 282 10.45 30.67 18.01
N THR A 283 11.15 29.60 17.60
CA THR A 283 11.90 29.51 16.34
C THR A 283 11.15 28.79 15.23
N LEU A 284 10.01 28.19 15.53
CA LEU A 284 9.10 27.55 14.56
C LEU A 284 7.67 27.93 14.89
N THR A 285 6.94 28.41 13.88
CA THR A 285 5.51 28.67 13.95
C THR A 285 4.70 27.48 13.43
N ASP A 286 3.40 27.39 13.77
CA ASP A 286 2.49 26.39 13.22
C ASP A 286 2.42 26.46 11.68
N GLU A 287 2.39 27.65 11.11
CA GLU A 287 2.34 27.89 9.66
C GLU A 287 3.61 27.35 8.95
N GLU A 288 4.78 27.57 9.53
CA GLU A 288 6.03 27.03 9.01
C GLU A 288 6.06 25.50 9.10
N ALA A 289 5.61 24.95 10.23
CA ALA A 289 5.54 23.48 10.41
C ALA A 289 4.56 22.85 9.39
N ILE A 290 3.37 23.43 9.20
CA ILE A 290 2.40 23.01 8.18
C ILE A 290 3.04 23.03 6.79
N PHE A 291 3.77 24.10 6.46
CA PHE A 291 4.42 24.23 5.16
C PHE A 291 5.51 23.16 4.95
N HIS A 292 6.35 22.89 5.95
CA HIS A 292 7.36 21.83 5.85
C HIS A 292 6.73 20.43 5.73
N LEU A 293 5.65 20.18 6.47
CA LEU A 293 4.89 18.92 6.35
C LEU A 293 4.24 18.77 4.96
N ALA A 294 3.67 19.85 4.43
CA ALA A 294 3.11 19.82 3.08
C ALA A 294 4.17 19.52 2.01
N CYS A 295 5.36 20.11 2.11
CA CYS A 295 6.48 19.82 1.22
C CYS A 295 6.92 18.33 1.34
N LEU A 296 6.95 17.77 2.55
CA LEU A 296 7.29 16.37 2.78
C LEU A 296 6.23 15.44 2.14
N LEU A 297 4.94 15.70 2.40
CA LEU A 297 3.84 14.88 1.88
C LEU A 297 3.70 14.99 0.36
N LEU A 298 4.08 16.12 -0.23
CA LEU A 298 4.09 16.31 -1.68
C LEU A 298 5.20 15.52 -2.37
N ASN A 299 6.33 15.32 -1.69
CA ASN A 299 7.45 14.55 -2.23
C ASN A 299 7.10 13.07 -2.41
N ASP A 300 6.31 12.49 -1.48
CA ASP A 300 5.73 11.16 -1.65
C ASP A 300 4.42 11.03 -0.87
N THR A 301 3.42 10.40 -1.48
CA THR A 301 2.08 10.22 -0.91
C THR A 301 1.97 9.09 0.11
N GLN A 302 3.08 8.41 0.47
CA GLN A 302 3.03 7.16 1.24
C GLN A 302 3.00 7.31 2.73
N TYR A 303 2.55 6.30 3.19
CA TYR A 303 1.90 5.63 4.32
C TYR A 303 2.47 6.15 5.64
N TYR A 304 1.68 7.01 6.28
CA TYR A 304 1.94 7.53 7.62
C TYR A 304 0.79 7.18 8.55
N GLN A 305 1.09 6.97 9.81
CA GLN A 305 0.10 6.84 10.88
C GLN A 305 0.06 8.11 11.71
N LEU A 306 -1.14 8.47 12.19
CA LEU A 306 -1.38 9.49 13.21
C LEU A 306 -2.09 8.86 14.40
N GLY A 307 -1.70 9.29 15.59
CA GLY A 307 -2.27 8.82 16.84
C GLY A 307 -2.13 7.32 17.05
N GLY A 308 -2.84 6.81 18.00
CA GLY A 308 -2.82 5.43 18.42
C GLY A 308 -2.22 5.25 19.81
N PRO A 309 -2.30 4.03 20.39
CA PRO A 309 -1.76 3.77 21.72
C PRO A 309 -0.23 3.59 21.68
N ASN A 310 0.45 4.05 22.71
CA ASN A 310 1.80 3.59 23.00
C ASN A 310 1.78 2.17 23.63
N ALA A 311 2.93 1.63 24.04
CA ALA A 311 3.02 0.29 24.63
C ALA A 311 2.11 0.13 25.86
N GLU A 312 1.94 1.18 26.66
CA GLU A 312 1.11 1.21 27.87
C GLU A 312 -0.39 1.44 27.59
N GLY A 313 -0.77 1.66 26.32
CA GLY A 313 -2.14 1.90 25.92
C GLY A 313 -2.59 3.36 26.05
N LYS A 314 -1.66 4.30 26.23
CA LYS A 314 -1.94 5.74 26.28
C LYS A 314 -1.93 6.33 24.88
N ASP A 315 -2.84 7.26 24.61
CA ASP A 315 -2.90 7.96 23.35
C ASP A 315 -1.64 8.80 23.08
N THR A 316 -1.14 8.71 21.85
CA THR A 316 0.03 9.46 21.37
C THR A 316 -0.35 10.69 20.56
N THR A 317 -1.63 10.99 20.41
CA THR A 317 -2.11 12.21 19.75
C THR A 317 -1.47 13.46 20.35
N ASN A 318 -0.93 14.31 19.49
CA ASN A 318 -0.24 15.52 19.90
C ASN A 318 -0.47 16.66 18.86
N LYS A 319 0.13 17.81 19.07
CA LYS A 319 -0.06 18.96 18.17
C LYS A 319 0.32 18.66 16.73
N VAL A 320 1.38 17.88 16.50
CA VAL A 320 1.84 17.52 15.13
C VAL A 320 0.78 16.69 14.40
N SER A 321 -0.02 15.87 15.11
CA SER A 321 -1.12 15.12 14.50
C SER A 321 -2.10 16.04 13.75
N PHE A 322 -2.46 17.17 14.37
CA PHE A 322 -3.35 18.17 13.78
C PHE A 322 -2.65 18.99 12.67
N LEU A 323 -1.37 19.30 12.85
CA LEU A 323 -0.60 20.02 11.82
C LEU A 323 -0.44 19.19 10.53
N VAL A 324 -0.29 17.86 10.65
CA VAL A 324 -0.27 16.95 9.49
C VAL A 324 -1.62 16.94 8.78
N LEU A 325 -2.74 16.84 9.52
CA LEU A 325 -4.07 16.90 8.92
C LEU A 325 -4.32 18.24 8.21
N GLU A 326 -3.90 19.34 8.81
CA GLU A 326 -4.02 20.67 8.21
C GLU A 326 -3.14 20.81 6.96
N ALA A 327 -1.92 20.26 6.97
CA ALA A 327 -1.04 20.24 5.79
C ALA A 327 -1.67 19.51 4.60
N VAL A 328 -2.30 18.35 4.85
CA VAL A 328 -3.01 17.59 3.81
C VAL A 328 -4.23 18.36 3.30
N HIS A 329 -5.02 18.92 4.21
CA HIS A 329 -6.20 19.72 3.88
C HIS A 329 -5.85 20.91 2.95
N ARG A 330 -4.81 21.65 3.29
CA ARG A 330 -4.37 22.81 2.47
C ARG A 330 -3.69 22.38 1.16
N LEU A 331 -2.96 21.26 1.18
CA LEU A 331 -2.24 20.76 0.01
C LEU A 331 -3.20 20.23 -1.06
N LYS A 332 -4.32 19.60 -0.68
CA LYS A 332 -5.31 18.99 -1.58
C LYS A 332 -4.66 18.08 -2.63
N ALA A 333 -3.73 17.23 -2.16
CA ALA A 333 -3.06 16.21 -2.94
C ALA A 333 -3.33 14.82 -2.34
N PRO A 334 -3.27 13.74 -3.12
CA PRO A 334 -3.43 12.39 -2.59
C PRO A 334 -2.44 12.15 -1.45
N ALA A 335 -2.94 11.64 -0.32
CA ALA A 335 -2.12 11.27 0.82
C ALA A 335 -2.59 9.94 1.41
N ASN A 336 -1.64 9.12 1.86
CA ASN A 336 -1.91 7.82 2.46
C ASN A 336 -1.64 7.88 3.97
N ILE A 337 -2.57 8.52 4.68
CA ILE A 337 -2.54 8.71 6.13
C ILE A 337 -3.61 7.84 6.78
N GLY A 338 -3.23 7.13 7.84
CA GLY A 338 -4.13 6.31 8.66
C GLY A 338 -4.26 6.86 10.07
N ILE A 339 -5.50 6.99 10.55
CA ILE A 339 -5.81 7.33 11.95
C ILE A 339 -6.04 6.02 12.71
N ARG A 340 -5.23 5.74 13.73
CA ARG A 340 -5.38 4.54 14.54
C ARG A 340 -6.42 4.76 15.65
N VAL A 341 -7.59 4.16 15.47
CA VAL A 341 -8.77 4.36 16.32
C VAL A 341 -8.82 3.30 17.41
N PHE A 342 -8.89 3.74 18.66
CA PHE A 342 -9.07 2.93 19.86
C PHE A 342 -9.87 3.73 20.91
N ASP A 343 -10.27 3.10 22.01
CA ASP A 343 -11.15 3.73 23.01
C ASP A 343 -10.54 4.98 23.66
N GLY A 344 -9.22 5.00 23.82
CA GLY A 344 -8.49 6.13 24.42
C GLY A 344 -8.08 7.23 23.44
N LEU A 345 -8.42 7.11 22.15
CA LEU A 345 -8.05 8.12 21.14
C LEU A 345 -8.68 9.48 21.45
N ASN A 346 -7.89 10.54 21.33
CA ASN A 346 -8.40 11.91 21.41
C ASN A 346 -9.59 12.10 20.44
N PRO A 347 -10.78 12.40 20.95
CA PRO A 347 -11.99 12.51 20.12
C PRO A 347 -11.91 13.61 19.07
N GLU A 348 -11.16 14.70 19.34
CA GLU A 348 -10.96 15.80 18.40
C GLU A 348 -10.16 15.36 17.16
N LEU A 349 -9.20 14.45 17.32
CA LEU A 349 -8.45 13.94 16.17
C LEU A 349 -9.36 13.14 15.21
N LEU A 350 -10.20 12.27 15.75
CA LEU A 350 -11.16 11.52 14.93
C LEU A 350 -12.18 12.46 14.28
N ARG A 351 -12.74 13.39 15.06
CA ARG A 351 -13.69 14.39 14.57
C ARG A 351 -13.09 15.19 13.43
N ARG A 352 -11.91 15.82 13.62
CA ARG A 352 -11.26 16.64 12.61
C ARG A 352 -10.93 15.83 11.34
N SER A 353 -10.53 14.58 11.50
CA SER A 353 -10.26 13.68 10.38
C SER A 353 -11.50 13.45 9.50
N VAL A 354 -12.67 13.26 10.12
CA VAL A 354 -13.94 13.08 9.39
C VAL A 354 -14.40 14.39 8.75
N GLU A 355 -14.29 15.52 9.46
CA GLU A 355 -14.65 16.85 8.93
C GLU A 355 -13.87 17.18 7.66
N ILE A 356 -12.55 16.96 7.64
CA ILE A 356 -11.70 17.18 6.46
C ILE A 356 -12.19 16.35 5.27
N MET A 357 -12.62 15.09 5.49
CA MET A 357 -13.17 14.29 4.41
C MET A 357 -14.41 14.91 3.76
N PHE A 358 -15.29 15.51 4.56
CA PHE A 358 -16.47 16.21 4.05
C PHE A 358 -16.11 17.56 3.39
N GLU A 359 -15.19 18.32 3.97
CA GLU A 359 -14.72 19.60 3.44
C GLU A 359 -14.04 19.43 2.07
N ASP A 360 -13.15 18.43 1.96
CA ASP A 360 -12.36 18.18 0.76
C ASP A 360 -13.04 17.25 -0.24
N LYS A 361 -14.11 16.56 0.16
CA LYS A 361 -14.77 15.52 -0.64
C LYS A 361 -13.75 14.52 -1.19
N ALA A 362 -12.97 13.95 -0.31
CA ALA A 362 -11.80 13.13 -0.65
C ALA A 362 -11.78 11.79 0.08
N GLY A 363 -10.95 10.87 -0.41
CA GLY A 363 -10.76 9.53 0.14
C GLY A 363 -9.56 9.42 1.10
N PHE A 364 -9.38 10.37 2.02
CA PHE A 364 -8.37 10.35 3.10
C PHE A 364 -8.82 11.20 4.29
N PRO A 365 -8.34 10.93 5.51
CA PRO A 365 -7.55 9.78 5.90
C PRO A 365 -8.35 8.48 5.88
N LYS A 366 -7.66 7.33 6.04
CA LYS A 366 -8.31 6.06 6.35
C LYS A 366 -8.29 5.79 7.85
N PHE A 367 -9.11 4.83 8.30
CA PHE A 367 -9.23 4.51 9.71
C PHE A 367 -8.76 3.08 9.98
N LEU A 368 -8.01 2.91 11.05
CA LEU A 368 -7.30 1.70 11.44
C LEU A 368 -7.83 1.25 12.81
N GLY A 369 -8.34 0.01 12.90
CA GLY A 369 -8.92 -0.52 14.14
C GLY A 369 -7.87 -1.17 15.03
N ASP A 370 -7.64 -0.62 16.22
CA ASP A 370 -6.66 -1.13 17.18
C ASP A 370 -7.09 -2.44 17.84
N LYS A 371 -8.34 -2.56 18.29
CA LYS A 371 -8.86 -3.71 19.04
C LYS A 371 -8.60 -5.03 18.31
N GLY A 372 -9.10 -5.16 17.08
CA GLY A 372 -8.92 -6.38 16.29
C GLY A 372 -7.45 -6.66 15.93
N LEU A 373 -6.62 -5.60 15.83
CA LEU A 373 -5.19 -5.72 15.63
C LEU A 373 -4.49 -6.32 16.87
N VAL A 374 -4.68 -5.73 18.05
CA VAL A 374 -4.01 -6.15 19.30
C VAL A 374 -4.44 -7.57 19.66
N GLU A 375 -5.75 -7.85 19.75
CA GLU A 375 -6.28 -9.18 20.03
C GLU A 375 -5.80 -10.23 19.01
N GLY A 376 -5.66 -9.86 17.74
CA GLY A 376 -5.16 -10.74 16.71
C GLY A 376 -3.69 -11.09 16.89
N PHE A 377 -2.84 -10.13 17.25
CA PHE A 377 -1.43 -10.41 17.50
C PHE A 377 -1.19 -11.14 18.82
N GLU A 378 -2.02 -10.95 19.84
CA GLU A 378 -1.98 -11.77 21.06
C GLU A 378 -2.22 -13.27 20.76
N LYS A 379 -3.12 -13.59 19.82
CA LYS A 379 -3.32 -14.98 19.33
C LYS A 379 -2.09 -15.56 18.61
N ASN A 380 -1.17 -14.71 18.15
CA ASN A 380 0.12 -15.14 17.60
C ASN A 380 1.22 -15.25 18.67
N GLY A 381 0.89 -15.07 19.97
CA GLY A 381 1.83 -15.19 21.08
C GLY A 381 2.56 -13.90 21.45
N TYR A 382 2.15 -12.75 20.92
CA TYR A 382 2.71 -11.46 21.32
C TYR A 382 2.00 -10.92 22.56
N SER A 383 2.73 -10.19 23.42
CA SER A 383 2.07 -9.43 24.48
C SER A 383 1.26 -8.25 23.93
N ALA A 384 0.24 -7.81 24.65
CA ALA A 384 -0.54 -6.62 24.28
C ALA A 384 0.35 -5.39 24.11
N GLN A 385 1.37 -5.20 24.95
CA GLN A 385 2.34 -4.11 24.85
C GLN A 385 3.09 -4.15 23.51
N LEU A 386 3.53 -5.33 23.09
CA LEU A 386 4.26 -5.50 21.82
C LEU A 386 3.32 -5.35 20.61
N ALA A 387 2.08 -5.84 20.74
CA ALA A 387 1.06 -5.68 19.70
C ALA A 387 0.70 -4.18 19.48
N ARG A 388 0.63 -3.38 20.56
CA ARG A 388 0.37 -1.93 20.46
C ARG A 388 1.49 -1.14 19.80
N GLN A 389 2.75 -1.60 19.87
CA GLN A 389 3.89 -0.96 19.22
C GLN A 389 3.90 -1.12 17.70
N ARG A 390 2.99 -1.92 17.14
CA ARG A 390 2.84 -2.07 15.69
C ARG A 390 2.29 -0.80 15.09
N ILE A 391 2.88 -0.39 13.99
CA ILE A 391 2.53 0.82 13.26
C ILE A 391 2.06 0.42 11.87
N TYR A 392 1.13 1.20 11.32
CA TYR A 392 0.61 1.03 10.00
C TYR A 392 1.71 1.05 8.94
N SER A 393 1.70 0.03 8.09
CA SER A 393 2.69 -0.20 7.04
C SER A 393 2.00 -0.69 5.76
N GLY A 394 2.28 -0.03 4.64
CA GLY A 394 1.67 -0.38 3.35
C GLY A 394 0.18 -0.08 3.26
N CYS A 395 -0.51 -0.83 2.40
CA CYS A 395 -1.92 -0.60 2.13
C CYS A 395 -2.83 -1.06 3.26
N HIS A 396 -2.45 -2.12 3.99
CA HIS A 396 -3.34 -2.77 4.96
C HIS A 396 -2.63 -3.53 6.10
N TRP A 397 -1.32 -3.38 6.30
CA TRP A 397 -0.53 -4.12 7.28
C TRP A 397 -0.10 -3.27 8.48
N PHE A 398 0.34 -3.97 9.54
CA PHE A 398 0.97 -3.37 10.72
C PHE A 398 2.23 -4.13 11.10
N ALA A 399 3.31 -3.42 11.36
CA ALA A 399 4.60 -4.00 11.74
C ALA A 399 5.26 -3.27 12.89
N ILE A 400 6.13 -3.95 13.62
CA ILE A 400 6.94 -3.33 14.69
C ILE A 400 8.11 -2.60 14.02
N PRO A 401 8.24 -1.26 14.17
CA PRO A 401 9.28 -0.48 13.52
C PRO A 401 10.69 -1.01 13.78
N GLY A 402 11.43 -1.23 12.71
CA GLY A 402 12.82 -1.69 12.75
C GLY A 402 13.06 -3.08 13.36
N ARG A 403 12.01 -3.85 13.69
CA ARG A 403 12.15 -5.14 14.39
C ARG A 403 11.44 -6.31 13.73
N GLU A 404 10.66 -6.05 12.69
CA GLU A 404 9.83 -7.08 12.04
C GLU A 404 10.03 -7.09 10.54
N TYR A 405 10.19 -8.30 9.99
CA TYR A 405 10.15 -8.56 8.55
C TYR A 405 8.83 -9.23 8.18
N THR A 406 8.18 -8.67 7.17
CA THR A 406 6.88 -9.13 6.69
C THR A 406 6.90 -9.20 5.17
N LEU A 407 6.21 -10.17 4.58
CA LEU A 407 5.86 -10.16 3.17
C LEU A 407 4.40 -9.71 3.06
N ASN A 408 4.15 -8.45 3.39
CA ASN A 408 2.80 -7.92 3.41
C ASN A 408 2.38 -7.39 2.03
N ASP A 409 1.05 -7.33 1.82
CA ASP A 409 0.41 -6.70 0.67
C ASP A 409 0.78 -7.28 -0.72
N CYS A 410 1.55 -8.34 -0.75
CA CYS A 410 2.09 -8.89 -1.98
C CYS A 410 1.45 -10.24 -2.33
N VAL A 411 1.41 -11.18 -1.40
CA VAL A 411 1.06 -12.58 -1.65
C VAL A 411 -0.44 -12.80 -1.50
N LYS A 412 -1.11 -13.14 -2.60
CA LYS A 412 -2.58 -13.28 -2.63
C LYS A 412 -3.01 -14.60 -3.23
N ILE A 413 -4.04 -15.22 -2.64
CA ILE A 413 -4.72 -16.41 -3.16
C ILE A 413 -6.03 -15.96 -3.81
N ASN A 414 -6.23 -16.27 -5.08
CA ASN A 414 -7.47 -16.00 -5.80
C ASN A 414 -8.53 -17.05 -5.44
N PHE A 415 -9.43 -16.74 -4.52
CA PHE A 415 -10.50 -17.67 -4.14
C PHE A 415 -11.41 -18.05 -5.30
N ALA A 416 -11.59 -17.15 -6.29
CA ALA A 416 -12.41 -17.47 -7.47
C ALA A 416 -11.72 -18.52 -8.36
N THR A 417 -10.39 -18.48 -8.53
CA THR A 417 -9.65 -19.55 -9.20
C THR A 417 -9.73 -20.88 -8.42
N VAL A 418 -9.59 -20.82 -7.10
CA VAL A 418 -9.75 -22.01 -6.26
C VAL A 418 -11.14 -22.63 -6.40
N PHE A 419 -12.18 -21.79 -6.44
CA PHE A 419 -13.56 -22.23 -6.67
C PHE A 419 -13.72 -22.86 -8.07
N GLU A 420 -13.18 -22.23 -9.09
CA GLU A 420 -13.22 -22.74 -10.47
C GLU A 420 -12.57 -24.13 -10.59
N VAL A 421 -11.37 -24.29 -10.01
CA VAL A 421 -10.67 -25.58 -9.96
C VAL A 421 -11.50 -26.63 -9.22
N ALA A 422 -12.12 -26.26 -8.12
CA ALA A 422 -12.97 -27.15 -7.33
C ALA A 422 -14.24 -27.55 -8.08
N PHE A 423 -14.93 -26.61 -8.69
CA PHE A 423 -16.17 -26.83 -9.46
C PHE A 423 -15.92 -27.76 -10.65
N TRP A 424 -14.95 -27.42 -11.50
CA TRP A 424 -14.65 -28.26 -12.66
C TRP A 424 -14.05 -29.62 -12.27
N GLY A 425 -13.28 -29.68 -11.18
CA GLY A 425 -12.80 -30.95 -10.62
C GLY A 425 -13.94 -31.88 -10.20
N MET A 426 -14.97 -31.35 -9.58
CA MET A 426 -16.19 -32.10 -9.23
C MET A 426 -16.99 -32.49 -10.49
N MET A 427 -17.25 -31.54 -11.40
CA MET A 427 -18.05 -31.79 -12.60
C MET A 427 -17.43 -32.82 -13.55
N ASN A 428 -16.11 -32.92 -13.60
CA ASN A 428 -15.38 -33.83 -14.48
C ASN A 428 -15.12 -35.21 -13.84
N ASN A 429 -15.55 -35.45 -12.60
CA ASN A 429 -15.40 -36.73 -11.94
C ASN A 429 -16.74 -37.50 -11.93
N ALA A 430 -16.82 -38.51 -12.78
CA ALA A 430 -18.03 -39.33 -12.93
C ALA A 430 -18.40 -40.15 -11.67
N ASP A 431 -17.44 -40.39 -10.76
CA ASP A 431 -17.64 -41.17 -9.56
C ASP A 431 -18.22 -40.35 -8.38
N ILE A 432 -18.33 -39.04 -8.53
CA ILE A 432 -18.80 -38.12 -7.49
C ILE A 432 -20.26 -37.75 -7.73
N LYS A 433 -21.09 -37.84 -6.66
CA LYS A 433 -22.46 -37.32 -6.69
C LYS A 433 -22.40 -35.78 -6.68
N LEU A 434 -22.96 -35.16 -7.69
CA LEU A 434 -23.02 -33.68 -7.78
C LEU A 434 -23.96 -33.13 -6.69
N CYS A 435 -23.40 -32.44 -5.70
CA CYS A 435 -24.15 -31.78 -4.60
C CYS A 435 -23.28 -30.72 -3.94
N MET A 436 -23.93 -29.86 -3.11
CA MET A 436 -23.24 -28.78 -2.40
C MET A 436 -22.15 -29.27 -1.46
N ASP A 437 -22.35 -30.41 -0.79
CA ASP A 437 -21.34 -30.93 0.16
C ASP A 437 -20.08 -31.35 -0.57
N GLU A 438 -20.18 -31.97 -1.73
CA GLU A 438 -19.04 -32.35 -2.56
C GLU A 438 -18.35 -31.14 -3.16
N LEU A 439 -19.10 -30.13 -3.61
CA LEU A 439 -18.51 -28.88 -4.06
C LEU A 439 -17.71 -28.19 -2.95
N TRP A 440 -18.28 -28.13 -1.74
CA TRP A 440 -17.59 -27.57 -0.59
C TRP A 440 -16.35 -28.39 -0.22
N HIS A 441 -16.46 -29.71 -0.17
CA HIS A 441 -15.31 -30.59 0.11
C HIS A 441 -14.18 -30.41 -0.92
N SER A 442 -14.53 -30.36 -2.21
CA SER A 442 -13.58 -30.06 -3.28
C SER A 442 -12.94 -28.68 -3.11
N PHE A 443 -13.74 -27.67 -2.73
CA PHE A 443 -13.21 -26.33 -2.49
C PHE A 443 -12.23 -26.29 -1.30
N GLU A 444 -12.59 -26.89 -0.15
CA GLU A 444 -11.69 -26.96 1.01
C GLU A 444 -10.39 -27.66 0.70
N LYS A 445 -10.44 -28.78 -0.05
CA LYS A 445 -9.24 -29.52 -0.48
C LYS A 445 -8.32 -28.64 -1.33
N ASN A 446 -8.87 -27.92 -2.32
CA ASN A 446 -8.09 -27.07 -3.20
C ASN A 446 -7.60 -25.80 -2.48
N LEU A 447 -8.39 -25.22 -1.59
CA LEU A 447 -8.00 -24.08 -0.77
C LEU A 447 -6.83 -24.43 0.17
N ARG A 448 -6.88 -25.62 0.81
CA ARG A 448 -5.77 -26.14 1.64
C ARG A 448 -4.50 -26.22 0.81
N ARG A 449 -4.56 -26.83 -0.39
CA ARG A 449 -3.39 -26.96 -1.25
C ARG A 449 -2.87 -25.61 -1.75
N ALA A 450 -3.76 -24.67 -2.05
CA ALA A 450 -3.38 -23.29 -2.40
C ALA A 450 -2.60 -22.60 -1.26
N VAL A 451 -3.04 -22.77 -0.02
CA VAL A 451 -2.32 -22.25 1.17
C VAL A 451 -0.95 -22.92 1.33
N GLU A 452 -0.87 -24.24 1.18
CA GLU A 452 0.39 -25.00 1.30
C GLU A 452 1.41 -24.54 0.26
N VAL A 453 1.02 -24.48 -1.01
CA VAL A 453 1.90 -24.05 -2.10
C VAL A 453 2.31 -22.59 -2.00
N THR A 454 1.48 -21.77 -1.35
CA THR A 454 1.84 -20.39 -1.00
C THR A 454 2.93 -20.39 0.07
N LYS A 455 2.78 -21.19 1.14
CA LYS A 455 3.80 -21.33 2.20
C LYS A 455 5.14 -21.83 1.66
N GLU A 456 5.13 -22.78 0.73
CA GLU A 456 6.33 -23.27 0.03
C GLU A 456 7.02 -22.11 -0.73
N GLY A 457 6.27 -21.23 -1.38
CA GLY A 457 6.79 -20.04 -2.06
C GLY A 457 7.39 -19.01 -1.11
N LEU A 458 6.76 -18.78 0.04
CA LEU A 458 7.29 -17.91 1.10
C LEU A 458 8.63 -18.45 1.62
N ASP A 459 8.75 -19.75 1.87
CA ASP A 459 10.00 -20.35 2.31
C ASP A 459 11.10 -20.24 1.25
N PHE A 460 10.76 -20.42 -0.03
CA PHE A 460 11.71 -20.21 -1.12
C PHE A 460 12.22 -18.76 -1.14
N HIS A 461 11.32 -17.79 -1.01
CA HIS A 461 11.69 -16.38 -0.91
C HIS A 461 12.63 -16.13 0.27
N MET A 462 12.24 -16.51 1.48
CA MET A 462 13.03 -16.29 2.69
C MET A 462 14.41 -16.95 2.62
N LYS A 463 14.50 -18.14 2.04
CA LYS A 463 15.75 -18.88 1.88
C LYS A 463 16.76 -18.19 0.96
N HIS A 464 16.30 -17.46 -0.05
CA HIS A 464 17.16 -17.04 -1.15
C HIS A 464 17.28 -15.52 -1.31
N MET A 465 16.26 -14.73 -0.90
CA MET A 465 16.18 -13.29 -1.23
C MET A 465 17.39 -12.48 -0.75
N HIS A 466 17.92 -12.78 0.43
CA HIS A 466 19.12 -12.10 0.96
C HIS A 466 20.38 -12.28 0.08
N ARG A 467 20.42 -13.33 -0.76
CA ARG A 467 21.50 -13.57 -1.74
C ARG A 467 21.17 -13.03 -3.12
N VAL A 468 19.90 -12.72 -3.38
CA VAL A 468 19.42 -12.22 -4.67
C VAL A 468 19.35 -10.72 -4.67
N PHE A 469 18.51 -10.18 -3.79
CA PHE A 469 18.28 -8.74 -3.66
C PHE A 469 18.02 -8.38 -2.20
N PRO A 470 19.06 -8.25 -1.38
CA PRO A 470 18.93 -7.95 0.05
C PRO A 470 18.33 -6.57 0.29
N GLU A 471 17.71 -6.41 1.45
CA GLU A 471 16.98 -5.22 1.85
C GLU A 471 17.89 -4.10 2.40
N LEU A 472 18.93 -3.72 1.66
CA LEU A 472 20.02 -2.86 2.15
C LEU A 472 19.54 -1.51 2.71
N VAL A 473 18.51 -0.90 2.11
CA VAL A 473 17.98 0.38 2.60
C VAL A 473 17.21 0.19 3.90
N LEU A 474 16.37 -0.86 4.01
CA LEU A 474 15.68 -1.22 5.24
C LEU A 474 16.68 -1.53 6.37
N ASP A 475 17.72 -2.32 6.06
CA ASP A 475 18.73 -2.77 7.03
C ASP A 475 19.42 -1.62 7.78
N LEU A 476 19.50 -0.43 7.17
CA LEU A 476 20.08 0.77 7.82
C LEU A 476 19.29 1.22 9.05
N LEU A 477 17.97 1.03 9.04
CA LEU A 477 17.06 1.51 10.09
C LEU A 477 16.33 0.36 10.81
N CYS A 478 17.03 -0.76 10.99
CA CYS A 478 16.59 -1.90 11.77
C CYS A 478 17.51 -2.16 12.97
N TYR A 479 16.92 -2.73 14.03
CA TYR A 479 17.65 -3.19 15.20
C TYR A 479 18.18 -4.60 14.95
N GLY A 480 19.47 -4.77 14.99
CA GLY A 480 20.16 -6.06 14.89
C GLY A 480 20.79 -6.37 13.53
N THR A 481 20.35 -5.79 12.43
CA THR A 481 20.90 -6.06 11.07
C THR A 481 22.39 -5.70 11.00
N ILE A 482 22.75 -4.48 11.33
CA ILE A 482 24.15 -4.02 11.34
C ILE A 482 24.95 -4.72 12.44
N GLU A 483 24.38 -4.87 13.64
CA GLU A 483 25.05 -5.48 14.79
C GLU A 483 25.41 -6.94 14.55
N LYS A 484 24.54 -7.70 13.88
CA LYS A 484 24.74 -9.13 13.59
C LYS A 484 25.44 -9.38 12.24
N GLY A 485 25.51 -8.39 11.37
CA GLY A 485 25.98 -8.56 9.99
C GLY A 485 25.02 -9.40 9.13
N LEU A 486 23.71 -9.34 9.39
CA LEU A 486 22.70 -10.15 8.75
C LEU A 486 21.59 -9.27 8.16
N ASN A 487 21.18 -9.59 6.92
CA ASN A 487 20.03 -8.97 6.28
C ASN A 487 18.74 -9.21 7.07
N ALA A 488 17.80 -8.26 7.03
CA ALA A 488 16.50 -8.36 7.68
C ALA A 488 15.75 -9.66 7.31
N SER A 489 15.81 -10.11 6.06
CA SER A 489 15.18 -11.36 5.61
C SER A 489 15.90 -12.63 6.07
N ASN A 490 17.09 -12.53 6.67
CA ASN A 490 17.96 -13.66 7.02
C ASN A 490 18.50 -13.61 8.45
N GLY A 491 17.63 -13.42 9.44
CA GLY A 491 18.01 -13.46 10.87
C GLY A 491 18.48 -12.12 11.44
N GLY A 492 18.55 -11.05 10.64
CA GLY A 492 18.99 -9.73 11.11
C GLY A 492 18.10 -9.10 12.17
N ILE A 493 16.80 -9.39 12.15
CA ILE A 493 15.80 -8.79 13.02
C ILE A 493 15.15 -9.78 14.00
N ASN A 494 14.16 -9.31 14.77
CA ASN A 494 13.59 -10.08 15.87
C ASN A 494 12.39 -10.94 15.48
N TYR A 495 11.51 -10.42 14.59
CA TYR A 495 10.20 -11.03 14.32
C TYR A 495 9.99 -11.25 12.84
N TYR A 496 9.41 -12.41 12.51
CA TYR A 496 9.06 -12.80 11.14
C TYR A 496 7.59 -13.18 11.08
N ASN A 497 6.79 -12.35 10.43
CA ASN A 497 5.37 -12.58 10.24
C ASN A 497 5.04 -12.42 8.75
N LEU A 498 4.83 -13.55 8.06
CA LEU A 498 4.59 -13.54 6.63
C LEU A 498 3.09 -13.45 6.37
N CYS A 499 2.69 -12.48 5.56
CA CYS A 499 1.29 -12.24 5.23
C CYS A 499 0.85 -13.09 4.04
N ILE A 500 -0.36 -13.63 4.10
CA ILE A 500 -1.09 -14.15 2.94
C ILE A 500 -2.51 -13.60 2.93
N ASP A 501 -2.96 -13.12 1.77
CA ASP A 501 -4.29 -12.53 1.62
C ASP A 501 -5.21 -13.37 0.75
N GLY A 502 -6.48 -13.46 1.12
CA GLY A 502 -7.54 -13.97 0.27
C GLY A 502 -8.16 -12.87 -0.58
N SER A 503 -8.41 -13.14 -1.86
CA SER A 503 -9.04 -12.22 -2.81
C SER A 503 -10.28 -12.86 -3.44
N GLY A 504 -11.32 -12.04 -3.73
CA GLY A 504 -12.53 -12.54 -4.40
C GLY A 504 -13.54 -13.19 -3.48
N LEU A 505 -13.55 -12.86 -2.18
CA LEU A 505 -14.46 -13.46 -1.19
C LEU A 505 -15.92 -13.36 -1.59
N ALA A 506 -16.41 -12.16 -1.92
CA ALA A 506 -17.82 -11.95 -2.26
C ALA A 506 -18.22 -12.72 -3.53
N THR A 507 -17.35 -12.73 -4.55
CA THR A 507 -17.57 -13.48 -5.79
C THR A 507 -17.83 -14.97 -5.49
N VAL A 508 -17.06 -15.56 -4.58
CA VAL A 508 -17.18 -16.99 -4.23
C VAL A 508 -18.34 -17.25 -3.28
N ALA A 509 -18.52 -16.40 -2.27
CA ALA A 509 -19.63 -16.54 -1.31
C ALA A 509 -21.00 -16.44 -2.00
N ASP A 510 -21.15 -15.47 -2.89
CA ASP A 510 -22.34 -15.30 -3.72
C ASP A 510 -22.53 -16.48 -4.69
N SER A 511 -21.43 -17.04 -5.24
CA SER A 511 -21.49 -18.21 -6.11
C SER A 511 -21.99 -19.46 -5.35
N PHE A 512 -21.46 -19.75 -4.17
CA PHE A 512 -21.98 -20.82 -3.31
C PHE A 512 -23.46 -20.61 -2.97
N ALA A 513 -23.84 -19.39 -2.60
CA ALA A 513 -25.22 -19.05 -2.26
C ALA A 513 -26.16 -19.19 -3.47
N ALA A 514 -25.73 -18.83 -4.67
CA ALA A 514 -26.51 -18.97 -5.90
C ALA A 514 -26.72 -20.45 -6.24
N VAL A 515 -25.66 -21.27 -6.19
CA VAL A 515 -25.76 -22.72 -6.43
C VAL A 515 -26.67 -23.38 -5.39
N GLU A 516 -26.46 -23.10 -4.10
CA GLU A 516 -27.29 -23.66 -3.03
C GLU A 516 -28.77 -23.29 -3.22
N GLN A 517 -29.05 -22.04 -3.58
CA GLN A 517 -30.45 -21.60 -3.73
C GLN A 517 -31.07 -22.11 -5.03
N ARG A 518 -30.44 -21.87 -6.18
CA ARG A 518 -31.05 -22.07 -7.50
C ARG A 518 -30.94 -23.52 -8.00
N VAL A 519 -29.86 -24.23 -7.66
CA VAL A 519 -29.64 -25.61 -8.08
C VAL A 519 -30.15 -26.59 -7.05
N GLU A 520 -29.72 -26.49 -5.78
CA GLU A 520 -30.03 -27.50 -4.77
C GLU A 520 -31.44 -27.36 -4.15
N LYS A 521 -31.86 -26.14 -3.80
CA LYS A 521 -33.14 -25.93 -3.08
C LYS A 521 -34.32 -25.67 -3.99
N GLU A 522 -34.15 -24.86 -5.02
CA GLU A 522 -35.26 -24.47 -5.91
C GLU A 522 -35.36 -25.35 -7.16
N ASN A 523 -34.30 -26.13 -7.47
CA ASN A 523 -34.21 -26.98 -8.67
C ASN A 523 -34.53 -26.21 -9.97
N ARG A 524 -34.08 -24.93 -10.04
CA ARG A 524 -34.28 -24.09 -11.23
C ARG A 524 -33.32 -24.44 -12.36
N LEU A 525 -32.15 -24.99 -12.01
CA LEU A 525 -31.12 -25.50 -12.92
C LEU A 525 -30.61 -26.83 -12.39
N THR A 526 -30.24 -27.72 -13.29
CA THR A 526 -29.41 -28.86 -12.95
C THR A 526 -27.96 -28.47 -12.88
N TRP A 527 -27.09 -29.27 -12.24
CA TRP A 527 -25.63 -29.08 -12.23
C TRP A 527 -25.05 -29.00 -13.63
N HIS A 528 -25.53 -29.84 -14.58
CA HIS A 528 -25.06 -29.87 -15.94
C HIS A 528 -25.46 -28.63 -16.72
N GLN A 529 -26.69 -28.13 -16.54
CA GLN A 529 -27.14 -26.87 -17.15
C GLN A 529 -26.31 -25.69 -16.61
N LEU A 530 -26.06 -25.63 -15.30
CA LEU A 530 -25.18 -24.62 -14.73
C LEU A 530 -23.79 -24.68 -15.34
N ALA A 531 -23.18 -25.88 -15.42
CA ALA A 531 -21.86 -26.05 -16.01
C ALA A 531 -21.81 -25.63 -17.48
N GLU A 532 -22.85 -25.95 -18.27
CA GLU A 532 -22.97 -25.50 -19.66
C GLU A 532 -23.01 -23.97 -19.76
N HIS A 533 -23.85 -23.32 -18.95
CA HIS A 533 -23.93 -21.84 -18.93
C HIS A 533 -22.59 -21.20 -18.53
N LEU A 534 -21.90 -21.71 -17.53
CA LEU A 534 -20.59 -21.21 -17.12
C LEU A 534 -19.53 -21.41 -18.21
N LYS A 535 -19.49 -22.59 -18.84
CA LYS A 535 -18.56 -22.91 -19.94
C LYS A 535 -18.71 -21.97 -21.12
N ASN A 536 -19.93 -21.56 -21.42
CA ASN A 536 -20.29 -20.71 -22.57
C ASN A 536 -20.43 -19.23 -22.18
N ASP A 537 -19.98 -18.82 -20.99
CA ASP A 537 -20.08 -17.44 -20.47
C ASP A 537 -21.53 -16.89 -20.57
N TYR A 538 -22.50 -17.70 -20.23
CA TYR A 538 -23.93 -17.37 -20.31
C TYR A 538 -24.44 -16.96 -21.71
N LYS A 539 -23.71 -17.30 -22.78
CA LYS A 539 -24.14 -17.02 -24.12
C LYS A 539 -25.54 -17.64 -24.34
N ASP A 540 -26.46 -16.83 -24.84
CA ASP A 540 -27.86 -17.19 -25.05
C ASP A 540 -28.62 -17.64 -23.78
N ALA A 541 -28.06 -17.38 -22.58
CA ALA A 541 -28.59 -17.78 -21.28
C ALA A 541 -28.70 -16.60 -20.28
N GLU A 542 -28.96 -15.39 -20.75
CA GLU A 542 -29.04 -14.19 -19.92
C GLU A 542 -30.08 -14.30 -18.79
N ASN A 543 -31.23 -14.97 -19.05
CA ASN A 543 -32.23 -15.23 -18.02
C ASN A 543 -31.69 -16.11 -16.86
N ALA A 544 -30.84 -17.09 -17.18
CA ALA A 544 -30.18 -17.92 -16.16
C ALA A 544 -29.16 -17.09 -15.38
N ARG A 545 -28.38 -16.24 -16.06
CA ARG A 545 -27.43 -15.33 -15.42
C ARG A 545 -28.12 -14.38 -14.45
N LEU A 546 -29.20 -13.71 -14.89
CA LEU A 546 -29.99 -12.80 -14.06
C LEU A 546 -30.65 -13.52 -12.88
N MET A 547 -31.17 -14.73 -13.08
CA MET A 547 -31.74 -15.56 -12.02
C MET A 547 -30.68 -15.91 -10.95
N LEU A 548 -29.47 -16.29 -11.38
CA LEU A 548 -28.37 -16.60 -10.48
C LEU A 548 -27.88 -15.34 -9.72
N SER A 549 -27.83 -14.18 -10.40
CA SER A 549 -27.39 -12.92 -9.81
C SER A 549 -28.41 -12.32 -8.82
N SER A 550 -29.70 -12.66 -8.94
CA SER A 550 -30.82 -12.09 -8.17
C SER A 550 -31.02 -12.71 -6.76
N ILE A 551 -29.98 -13.33 -6.20
CA ILE A 551 -30.02 -13.86 -4.82
C ILE A 551 -29.74 -12.73 -3.80
N PRO A 552 -30.15 -12.89 -2.52
CA PRO A 552 -29.63 -12.06 -1.45
C PRO A 552 -28.13 -12.26 -1.28
N ARG A 553 -27.35 -11.21 -1.58
CA ARG A 553 -25.89 -11.28 -1.69
C ARG A 553 -25.19 -10.97 -0.37
N TYR A 554 -23.88 -11.26 -0.32
CA TYR A 554 -22.99 -10.90 0.78
C TYR A 554 -22.99 -9.39 1.01
N GLY A 555 -22.98 -8.97 2.28
CA GLY A 555 -22.95 -7.57 2.69
C GLY A 555 -24.33 -6.98 3.04
N ARG A 556 -25.43 -7.70 2.82
CA ARG A 556 -26.78 -7.25 3.20
C ARG A 556 -27.16 -7.54 4.64
N GLY A 557 -26.41 -8.40 5.31
CA GLY A 557 -26.65 -8.83 6.69
C GLY A 557 -27.61 -10.01 6.80
N GLY A 558 -27.12 -11.11 7.38
CA GLY A 558 -27.88 -12.31 7.68
C GLY A 558 -28.27 -13.17 6.48
N THR A 559 -27.75 -12.90 5.30
CA THR A 559 -28.04 -13.66 4.08
C THR A 559 -27.36 -15.02 4.08
N ARG A 560 -27.73 -15.87 3.13
CA ARG A 560 -27.03 -17.12 2.87
C ARG A 560 -25.60 -16.87 2.41
N ALA A 561 -25.38 -15.85 1.60
CA ALA A 561 -24.06 -15.45 1.13
C ALA A 561 -23.17 -14.93 2.28
N ASP A 562 -23.72 -14.21 3.27
CA ASP A 562 -22.96 -13.81 4.47
C ASP A 562 -22.47 -15.07 5.25
N LYS A 563 -23.30 -16.10 5.36
CA LYS A 563 -22.90 -17.37 6.01
C LYS A 563 -21.79 -18.10 5.24
N TRP A 564 -21.89 -18.12 3.91
CA TRP A 564 -20.81 -18.68 3.06
C TRP A 564 -19.52 -17.89 3.16
N ALA A 565 -19.57 -16.57 3.18
CA ALA A 565 -18.39 -15.74 3.36
C ALA A 565 -17.66 -16.06 4.67
N VAL A 566 -18.39 -16.14 5.78
CA VAL A 566 -17.82 -16.55 7.08
C VAL A 566 -17.21 -17.95 7.01
N ARG A 567 -17.91 -18.92 6.40
CA ARG A 567 -17.42 -20.31 6.25
C ARG A 567 -16.12 -20.40 5.43
N ILE A 568 -16.04 -19.65 4.33
CA ILE A 568 -14.85 -19.58 3.48
C ILE A 568 -13.66 -19.02 4.26
N VAL A 569 -13.86 -17.89 4.96
CA VAL A 569 -12.78 -17.25 5.71
C VAL A 569 -12.34 -18.10 6.91
N GLN A 570 -13.25 -18.77 7.59
CA GLN A 570 -12.90 -19.72 8.65
C GLN A 570 -12.04 -20.88 8.12
N ALA A 571 -12.37 -21.44 6.96
CA ALA A 571 -11.56 -22.49 6.32
C ALA A 571 -10.18 -21.98 5.93
N PHE A 572 -10.12 -20.81 5.26
CA PHE A 572 -8.86 -20.16 4.87
C PHE A 572 -7.97 -19.88 6.08
N THR A 573 -8.54 -19.25 7.12
CA THR A 573 -7.82 -18.92 8.36
C THR A 573 -7.31 -20.18 9.06
N ARG A 574 -8.14 -21.22 9.16
CA ARG A 574 -7.75 -22.51 9.73
C ARG A 574 -6.54 -23.10 9.00
N PHE A 575 -6.57 -23.18 7.65
CA PHE A 575 -5.47 -23.73 6.88
C PHE A 575 -4.20 -22.88 6.96
N ALA A 576 -4.34 -21.56 6.99
CA ALA A 576 -3.21 -20.65 7.17
C ALA A 576 -2.53 -20.85 8.54
N LYS A 577 -3.32 -21.05 9.62
CA LYS A 577 -2.86 -21.12 11.02
C LYS A 577 -2.62 -22.54 11.54
N GLU A 578 -3.04 -23.59 10.85
CA GLU A 578 -2.88 -24.97 11.30
C GLU A 578 -1.41 -25.35 11.53
N LYS A 579 -0.51 -24.86 10.71
CA LYS A 579 0.95 -25.03 10.83
C LYS A 579 1.67 -23.79 10.31
N PRO A 580 2.86 -23.48 10.84
CA PRO A 580 3.74 -22.48 10.21
C PRO A 580 4.13 -22.92 8.79
N THR A 581 4.96 -22.14 8.09
CA THR A 581 5.58 -22.60 6.86
C THR A 581 6.47 -23.81 7.15
N PRO A 582 6.82 -24.65 6.15
CA PRO A 582 7.77 -25.75 6.36
C PRO A 582 9.09 -25.33 7.02
N ALA A 583 9.58 -24.12 6.74
CA ALA A 583 10.77 -23.57 7.39
C ALA A 583 10.52 -22.95 8.78
N GLY A 584 9.28 -22.96 9.27
CA GLY A 584 8.92 -22.52 10.62
C GLY A 584 8.46 -21.08 10.76
N PHE A 585 8.27 -20.34 9.66
CA PHE A 585 7.79 -18.95 9.71
C PHE A 585 6.29 -18.88 10.05
N ASN A 586 5.94 -17.93 10.92
CA ASN A 586 4.54 -17.63 11.22
C ASN A 586 3.85 -16.98 10.00
N VAL A 587 2.65 -17.47 9.68
CA VAL A 587 1.83 -16.95 8.59
C VAL A 587 0.60 -16.26 9.18
N ILE A 588 0.30 -15.04 8.71
CA ILE A 588 -0.83 -14.27 9.19
C ILE A 588 -1.79 -14.00 8.02
N PRO A 589 -2.99 -14.59 8.04
CA PRO A 589 -3.98 -14.43 6.98
C PRO A 589 -4.69 -13.08 7.06
N GLY A 590 -5.02 -12.51 5.90
CA GLY A 590 -5.85 -11.33 5.70
C GLY A 590 -6.73 -11.43 4.47
N LEU A 591 -7.47 -10.38 4.15
CA LEU A 591 -8.33 -10.32 2.96
C LEU A 591 -8.08 -9.02 2.21
N PHE A 592 -7.28 -9.09 1.17
CA PHE A 592 -6.90 -7.90 0.40
C PHE A 592 -6.56 -8.24 -1.04
N SER A 593 -6.92 -7.39 -1.99
CA SER A 593 -6.67 -7.62 -3.43
C SER A 593 -5.77 -6.56 -4.08
N TRP A 594 -5.58 -5.40 -3.45
CA TRP A 594 -5.00 -4.21 -4.09
C TRP A 594 -5.73 -3.90 -5.41
N ALA A 595 -5.05 -3.37 -6.44
CA ALA A 595 -5.61 -3.18 -7.78
C ALA A 595 -5.70 -4.50 -8.60
N SER A 596 -5.19 -5.60 -8.06
CA SER A 596 -5.05 -6.88 -8.79
C SER A 596 -6.37 -7.63 -9.03
N MET A 597 -7.51 -7.18 -8.46
CA MET A 597 -8.80 -7.85 -8.70
C MET A 597 -9.18 -7.90 -10.19
N ILE A 598 -8.69 -6.97 -11.01
CA ILE A 598 -8.95 -6.95 -12.45
C ILE A 598 -8.13 -8.04 -13.13
N SER A 599 -6.80 -8.02 -12.98
CA SER A 599 -5.91 -9.02 -13.59
C SER A 599 -6.17 -10.44 -13.07
N MET A 600 -6.50 -10.58 -11.78
CA MET A 600 -6.90 -11.86 -11.22
C MET A 600 -8.23 -12.34 -11.81
N GLY A 601 -9.18 -11.43 -12.06
CA GLY A 601 -10.45 -11.76 -12.71
C GLY A 601 -10.28 -12.21 -14.16
N GLN A 602 -9.31 -11.64 -14.90
CA GLN A 602 -9.01 -11.99 -16.29
C GLN A 602 -8.54 -13.44 -16.46
N THR A 603 -8.18 -14.13 -15.39
CA THR A 603 -7.79 -15.55 -15.41
C THR A 603 -8.91 -16.50 -15.02
N VAL A 604 -10.10 -16.02 -14.69
CA VAL A 604 -11.24 -16.79 -14.17
C VAL A 604 -12.41 -16.76 -15.15
N GLY A 605 -12.96 -17.92 -15.46
CA GLY A 605 -14.17 -18.08 -16.28
C GLY A 605 -15.42 -17.46 -15.63
N ALA A 606 -16.59 -17.65 -16.24
CA ALA A 606 -17.84 -17.22 -15.66
C ALA A 606 -18.14 -17.92 -14.32
N THR A 607 -18.77 -17.21 -13.38
CA THR A 607 -19.03 -17.73 -12.04
C THR A 607 -20.51 -17.76 -11.70
N PRO A 608 -20.97 -18.69 -10.83
CA PRO A 608 -22.41 -18.87 -10.53
C PRO A 608 -23.12 -17.67 -9.93
N ASN A 609 -22.39 -16.67 -9.43
CA ASN A 609 -22.98 -15.42 -8.97
C ASN A 609 -23.45 -14.49 -10.11
N GLY A 610 -23.35 -14.92 -11.37
CA GLY A 610 -23.73 -14.16 -12.55
C GLY A 610 -22.63 -13.25 -13.12
N ARG A 611 -21.37 -13.40 -12.67
CA ARG A 611 -20.20 -12.71 -13.20
C ARG A 611 -19.80 -13.35 -14.53
N HIS A 612 -19.57 -12.51 -15.55
CA HIS A 612 -19.03 -12.95 -16.83
C HIS A 612 -17.57 -13.42 -16.71
N ALA A 613 -17.18 -14.27 -17.66
CA ALA A 613 -15.77 -14.68 -17.79
C ALA A 613 -14.87 -13.45 -17.96
N TYR A 614 -13.70 -13.50 -17.33
CA TYR A 614 -12.65 -12.47 -17.43
C TYR A 614 -13.00 -11.10 -16.85
N ALA A 615 -14.20 -10.91 -16.29
CA ALA A 615 -14.56 -9.70 -15.55
C ALA A 615 -13.78 -9.63 -14.22
N PRO A 616 -13.63 -8.44 -13.58
CA PRO A 616 -13.01 -8.32 -12.27
C PRO A 616 -13.67 -9.23 -11.22
N ILE A 617 -12.88 -9.73 -10.27
CA ILE A 617 -13.38 -10.36 -9.03
C ILE A 617 -13.63 -9.32 -7.94
N SER A 618 -14.34 -9.68 -6.87
CA SER A 618 -14.57 -8.78 -5.74
C SER A 618 -13.28 -8.42 -5.00
N HIS A 619 -13.25 -7.23 -4.40
CA HIS A 619 -12.09 -6.72 -3.67
C HIS A 619 -12.07 -7.21 -2.22
N GLY A 620 -11.02 -7.97 -1.85
CA GLY A 620 -10.75 -8.37 -0.46
C GLY A 620 -11.99 -8.89 0.27
N ALA A 621 -12.33 -8.25 1.38
CA ALA A 621 -13.49 -8.56 2.22
C ALA A 621 -14.78 -7.81 1.83
N SER A 622 -14.71 -6.86 0.92
CA SER A 622 -15.85 -6.02 0.57
C SER A 622 -16.88 -6.77 -0.27
N PRO A 623 -18.18 -6.43 -0.14
CA PRO A 623 -19.20 -6.90 -1.05
C PRO A 623 -18.85 -6.59 -2.51
N ASP A 624 -19.40 -7.40 -3.43
CA ASP A 624 -19.17 -7.24 -4.86
C ASP A 624 -19.99 -6.07 -5.41
N PRO A 625 -19.38 -4.98 -5.91
CA PRO A 625 -20.10 -3.88 -6.52
C PRO A 625 -20.67 -4.29 -7.89
N GLY A 626 -21.65 -3.55 -8.40
CA GLY A 626 -22.15 -3.73 -9.77
C GLY A 626 -23.27 -4.77 -9.94
N PHE A 627 -23.54 -5.60 -8.95
CA PHE A 627 -24.64 -6.57 -8.98
C PHE A 627 -25.91 -6.08 -8.25
N LEU A 628 -25.86 -4.95 -7.59
CA LEU A 628 -26.96 -4.46 -6.75
C LEU A 628 -27.51 -3.14 -7.32
N ARG A 629 -28.74 -3.21 -7.82
CA ARG A 629 -29.61 -2.04 -7.82
C ARG A 629 -30.09 -1.83 -6.40
N GLY A 630 -29.66 -0.72 -5.77
CA GLY A 630 -30.09 -0.40 -4.42
C GLY A 630 -29.15 -0.76 -3.28
N GLY A 631 -27.84 -0.83 -3.52
CA GLY A 631 -26.74 -0.89 -2.54
C GLY A 631 -26.97 -1.63 -1.22
N ASN A 632 -25.91 -1.86 -0.50
CA ASN A 632 -26.00 -2.28 0.90
C ASN A 632 -25.92 -1.05 1.80
N ALA A 633 -26.75 -0.97 2.83
CA ALA A 633 -26.60 0.07 3.83
C ALA A 633 -25.17 0.01 4.42
N PRO A 634 -24.45 1.14 4.56
CA PRO A 634 -23.08 1.16 5.10
C PRO A 634 -22.93 0.39 6.42
N THR A 635 -23.96 0.44 7.29
CA THR A 635 -24.00 -0.31 8.55
C THR A 635 -24.07 -1.83 8.34
N ALA A 636 -24.85 -2.31 7.37
CA ALA A 636 -24.92 -3.73 7.05
C ALA A 636 -23.61 -4.25 6.49
N MET A 637 -22.96 -3.47 5.61
CA MET A 637 -21.63 -3.77 5.09
C MET A 637 -20.59 -3.81 6.22
N ALA A 638 -20.64 -2.85 7.15
CA ALA A 638 -19.73 -2.80 8.28
C ALA A 638 -19.84 -4.06 9.17
N VAL A 639 -21.05 -4.52 9.44
CA VAL A 639 -21.31 -5.76 10.20
C VAL A 639 -20.81 -6.99 9.41
N ALA A 640 -21.13 -7.08 8.13
CA ALA A 640 -20.74 -8.22 7.29
C ALA A 640 -19.21 -8.33 7.19
N VAL A 641 -18.50 -7.22 6.95
CA VAL A 641 -17.04 -7.22 6.86
C VAL A 641 -16.39 -7.48 8.21
N ALA A 642 -16.96 -7.00 9.33
CA ALA A 642 -16.47 -7.33 10.66
C ALA A 642 -16.58 -8.84 10.96
N SER A 643 -17.61 -9.52 10.44
CA SER A 643 -17.81 -10.96 10.64
C SER A 643 -16.82 -11.87 9.89
N VAL A 644 -16.13 -11.34 8.90
CA VAL A 644 -15.16 -12.10 8.06
C VAL A 644 -13.70 -11.72 8.33
N GLN A 645 -13.41 -11.08 9.45
CA GLN A 645 -12.04 -10.84 9.87
C GLN A 645 -11.34 -12.17 10.18
N CYS A 646 -10.10 -12.33 9.70
CA CYS A 646 -9.31 -13.55 10.02
C CYS A 646 -8.93 -13.62 11.52
N GLY A 647 -8.86 -12.48 12.20
CA GLY A 647 -8.68 -12.39 13.64
C GLY A 647 -7.27 -12.73 14.15
N TYR A 648 -6.25 -12.56 13.30
CA TYR A 648 -4.83 -12.78 13.65
C TYR A 648 -3.96 -11.53 13.42
N GLY A 649 -4.58 -10.35 13.33
CA GLY A 649 -3.87 -9.07 13.31
C GLY A 649 -3.53 -8.53 11.92
N ASN A 650 -3.73 -9.31 10.83
CA ASN A 650 -3.78 -8.74 9.49
C ASN A 650 -5.19 -8.22 9.21
N THR A 651 -5.34 -7.31 8.25
CA THR A 651 -6.60 -6.62 8.03
C THR A 651 -7.48 -7.29 6.96
N ALA A 652 -8.77 -7.00 7.05
CA ALA A 652 -9.76 -7.20 6.01
C ALA A 652 -10.55 -5.90 5.85
N PRO A 653 -10.10 -4.99 4.96
CA PRO A 653 -10.64 -3.64 4.89
C PRO A 653 -12.10 -3.59 4.44
N LEU A 654 -12.89 -2.77 5.13
CA LEU A 654 -14.20 -2.30 4.67
C LEU A 654 -13.99 -1.13 3.69
N GLN A 655 -14.55 -1.23 2.49
CA GLN A 655 -14.54 -0.15 1.50
C GLN A 655 -15.93 0.49 1.46
N LEU A 656 -15.99 1.81 1.69
CA LEU A 656 -17.22 2.60 1.67
C LEU A 656 -17.06 3.82 0.76
N ASP A 657 -18.14 4.14 0.05
CA ASP A 657 -18.28 5.38 -0.72
C ASP A 657 -19.55 6.08 -0.23
N ILE A 658 -19.45 7.26 0.38
CA ILE A 658 -20.57 7.99 1.00
C ILE A 658 -20.85 9.25 0.19
N ASP A 659 -22.12 9.44 -0.20
CA ASP A 659 -22.58 10.67 -0.82
C ASP A 659 -22.59 11.80 0.23
N PRO A 660 -21.92 12.94 -0.02
CA PRO A 660 -21.90 14.06 0.92
C PRO A 660 -23.29 14.65 1.21
N GLY A 661 -24.25 14.44 0.31
CA GLY A 661 -25.65 14.88 0.50
C GLY A 661 -26.41 14.09 1.55
N LEU A 662 -26.00 12.85 1.84
CA LEU A 662 -26.63 11.98 2.86
C LEU A 662 -26.23 12.35 4.29
N ALA A 663 -25.16 13.14 4.46
CA ALA A 663 -24.55 13.42 5.74
C ALA A 663 -23.87 14.80 5.76
N SER A 664 -24.66 15.89 5.56
CA SER A 664 -24.11 17.26 5.63
C SER A 664 -24.02 17.78 7.07
N GLY A 665 -22.92 18.51 7.38
CA GLY A 665 -22.72 19.19 8.65
C GLY A 665 -22.34 18.28 9.83
N ASP A 666 -22.44 18.81 11.04
CA ASP A 666 -22.03 18.14 12.30
C ASP A 666 -22.75 16.79 12.52
N GLU A 667 -24.02 16.68 12.13
CA GLU A 667 -24.78 15.43 12.25
C GLU A 667 -24.22 14.34 11.33
N GLY A 668 -23.77 14.71 10.14
CA GLY A 668 -23.14 13.79 9.19
C GLY A 668 -21.83 13.25 9.70
N ALA A 669 -20.96 14.13 10.19
CA ALA A 669 -19.69 13.74 10.78
C ALA A 669 -19.90 12.80 11.98
N ALA A 670 -20.87 13.11 12.87
CA ALA A 670 -21.18 12.26 14.03
C ALA A 670 -21.66 10.85 13.62
N LYS A 671 -22.48 10.72 12.56
CA LYS A 671 -22.92 9.42 12.03
C LYS A 671 -21.75 8.60 11.49
N VAL A 672 -20.81 9.24 10.76
CA VAL A 672 -19.63 8.56 10.24
C VAL A 672 -18.71 8.12 11.37
N GLU A 673 -18.49 8.96 12.39
CA GLU A 673 -17.71 8.56 13.58
C GLU A 673 -18.33 7.36 14.29
N ALA A 674 -19.67 7.37 14.49
CA ALA A 674 -20.37 6.25 15.10
C ALA A 674 -20.24 4.95 14.27
N LEU A 675 -20.28 5.05 12.94
CA LEU A 675 -20.05 3.92 12.05
C LEU A 675 -18.61 3.37 12.19
N ILE A 676 -17.60 4.26 12.21
CA ILE A 676 -16.19 3.89 12.38
C ILE A 676 -15.99 3.16 13.71
N ARG A 677 -16.45 3.74 14.82
CA ARG A 677 -16.33 3.14 16.16
C ARG A 677 -17.09 1.81 16.24
N GLY A 678 -18.31 1.76 15.72
CA GLY A 678 -19.14 0.54 15.71
C GLY A 678 -18.49 -0.60 14.91
N HIS A 679 -17.92 -0.33 13.74
CA HIS A 679 -17.20 -1.33 12.96
C HIS A 679 -16.00 -1.92 13.71
N PHE A 680 -15.19 -1.06 14.35
CA PHE A 680 -14.03 -1.51 15.11
C PHE A 680 -14.41 -2.24 16.40
N GLU A 681 -15.46 -1.82 17.06
CA GLU A 681 -15.98 -2.54 18.24
C GLU A 681 -16.43 -3.96 17.89
N LEU A 682 -17.01 -4.17 16.70
CA LEU A 682 -17.38 -5.47 16.17
C LEU A 682 -16.19 -6.32 15.69
N GLY A 683 -14.95 -5.83 15.82
CA GLY A 683 -13.73 -6.53 15.44
C GLY A 683 -13.22 -6.20 14.04
N GLY A 684 -13.79 -5.20 13.36
CA GLY A 684 -13.24 -4.67 12.11
C GLY A 684 -11.82 -4.14 12.31
N THR A 685 -11.00 -4.16 11.24
CA THR A 685 -9.59 -3.83 11.34
C THR A 685 -9.19 -2.60 10.53
N MET A 686 -9.95 -2.26 9.48
CA MET A 686 -9.65 -1.09 8.64
C MET A 686 -10.90 -0.62 7.88
N ILE A 687 -11.01 0.70 7.71
CA ILE A 687 -11.99 1.32 6.82
C ILE A 687 -11.27 2.21 5.81
N ASN A 688 -11.50 1.94 4.53
CA ASN A 688 -11.22 2.84 3.43
C ASN A 688 -12.53 3.52 3.03
N MET A 689 -12.56 4.85 3.05
CA MET A 689 -13.79 5.59 2.79
C MET A 689 -13.54 6.72 1.80
N ASN A 690 -14.50 6.93 0.89
CA ASN A 690 -14.61 8.16 0.10
C ASN A 690 -15.84 8.95 0.55
N ILE A 691 -15.70 10.25 0.63
CA ILE A 691 -16.83 11.19 0.61
C ILE A 691 -16.80 11.80 -0.78
N ILE A 692 -17.69 11.40 -1.66
CA ILE A 692 -17.62 11.79 -3.07
C ILE A 692 -19.01 12.11 -3.65
N ASP A 693 -19.09 13.23 -4.37
CA ASP A 693 -20.27 13.60 -5.14
C ASP A 693 -20.42 12.65 -6.33
N LYS A 694 -21.53 11.92 -6.35
CA LYS A 694 -21.83 10.93 -7.37
C LYS A 694 -21.87 11.54 -8.78
N LYS A 695 -22.51 12.71 -8.97
CA LYS A 695 -22.61 13.36 -10.25
C LYS A 695 -21.22 13.74 -10.77
N GLN A 696 -20.40 14.29 -9.89
CA GLN A 696 -18.99 14.62 -10.18
C GLN A 696 -18.20 13.37 -10.60
N ALA A 697 -18.31 12.26 -9.86
CA ALA A 697 -17.62 11.02 -10.17
C ALA A 697 -18.04 10.45 -11.54
N LEU A 698 -19.34 10.48 -11.86
CA LEU A 698 -19.87 10.04 -13.17
C LEU A 698 -19.41 10.94 -14.32
N GLU A 699 -19.40 12.25 -14.13
CA GLU A 699 -18.88 13.19 -15.11
C GLU A 699 -17.38 13.03 -15.33
N ALA A 700 -16.61 12.86 -14.23
CA ALA A 700 -15.18 12.60 -14.28
C ALA A 700 -14.86 11.26 -14.95
N HIS A 701 -15.71 10.23 -14.81
CA HIS A 701 -15.52 8.96 -15.50
C HIS A 701 -15.69 9.10 -17.03
N ARG A 702 -16.65 9.93 -17.46
CA ARG A 702 -16.88 10.21 -18.90
C ARG A 702 -15.76 11.06 -19.48
N ASP A 703 -15.33 12.09 -18.75
CA ASP A 703 -14.29 13.03 -19.15
C ASP A 703 -13.41 13.41 -17.94
N PRO A 704 -12.33 12.65 -17.68
CA PRO A 704 -11.45 12.89 -16.54
C PRO A 704 -10.78 14.27 -16.55
N SER A 705 -10.63 14.89 -17.72
CA SER A 705 -9.98 16.19 -17.85
C SER A 705 -10.74 17.34 -17.18
N LYS A 706 -12.05 17.16 -16.94
CA LYS A 706 -12.89 18.15 -16.24
C LYS A 706 -12.60 18.25 -14.75
N TYR A 707 -12.06 17.17 -14.15
CA TYR A 707 -11.80 17.07 -12.72
C TYR A 707 -10.39 16.52 -12.45
N PRO A 708 -9.34 17.22 -12.90
CA PRO A 708 -7.96 16.70 -12.83
C PRO A 708 -7.44 16.51 -11.40
N ASN A 709 -8.06 17.18 -10.43
CA ASN A 709 -7.71 17.18 -9.01
C ASN A 709 -8.70 16.41 -8.12
N LEU A 710 -9.64 15.65 -8.70
CA LEU A 710 -10.52 14.77 -7.94
C LEU A 710 -9.72 13.63 -7.32
N ILE A 711 -9.68 13.56 -5.98
CA ILE A 711 -8.95 12.53 -5.24
C ILE A 711 -9.93 11.45 -4.80
N VAL A 712 -9.58 10.19 -5.08
CA VAL A 712 -10.37 9.02 -4.67
C VAL A 712 -9.52 8.01 -3.93
N ARG A 713 -10.15 7.30 -2.99
CA ARG A 713 -9.63 6.08 -2.40
C ARG A 713 -10.01 4.90 -3.29
N VAL A 714 -9.03 4.32 -3.95
CA VAL A 714 -9.26 3.22 -4.91
C VAL A 714 -9.45 1.90 -4.17
N THR A 715 -8.38 1.46 -3.52
CA THR A 715 -8.32 0.24 -2.70
C THR A 715 -7.44 0.51 -1.47
N GLY A 716 -6.19 0.08 -1.46
CA GLY A 716 -5.22 0.38 -0.41
C GLY A 716 -4.58 1.79 -0.50
N PHE A 717 -4.82 2.55 -1.57
CA PHE A 717 -4.17 3.83 -1.85
C PHE A 717 -5.16 4.90 -2.32
N SER A 718 -4.77 6.17 -2.20
CA SER A 718 -5.47 7.33 -2.76
C SER A 718 -4.71 7.85 -3.98
N ALA A 719 -5.46 8.27 -5.01
CA ALA A 719 -4.90 8.81 -6.25
C ALA A 719 -5.82 9.88 -6.83
N TYR A 720 -5.30 10.67 -7.77
CA TYR A 720 -6.16 11.46 -8.63
C TYR A 720 -6.98 10.52 -9.54
N PHE A 721 -8.29 10.70 -9.55
CA PHE A 721 -9.20 9.87 -10.35
C PHE A 721 -8.82 9.88 -11.83
N ALA A 722 -8.39 11.03 -12.33
CA ALA A 722 -7.95 11.18 -13.72
C ALA A 722 -6.71 10.36 -14.08
N SER A 723 -5.84 10.00 -13.11
CA SER A 723 -4.62 9.21 -13.36
C SER A 723 -4.86 7.70 -13.49
N LEU A 724 -6.05 7.23 -13.11
CA LEU A 724 -6.40 5.82 -13.12
C LEU A 724 -6.80 5.32 -14.52
N SER A 725 -6.59 4.03 -14.77
CA SER A 725 -7.13 3.35 -15.96
C SER A 725 -8.66 3.42 -15.99
N LYS A 726 -9.22 3.26 -17.18
CA LYS A 726 -10.69 3.21 -17.34
C LYS A 726 -11.31 2.11 -16.48
N ASN A 727 -10.64 0.96 -16.39
CA ASN A 727 -11.11 -0.19 -15.61
C ASN A 727 -11.16 0.12 -14.11
N LEU A 728 -10.11 0.75 -13.55
CA LEU A 728 -10.13 1.15 -12.13
C LEU A 728 -11.14 2.28 -11.85
N ARG A 729 -11.28 3.25 -12.76
CA ARG A 729 -12.32 4.27 -12.66
C ARG A 729 -13.72 3.65 -12.67
N GLN A 730 -13.95 2.64 -13.53
CA GLN A 730 -15.23 1.93 -13.59
C GLN A 730 -15.52 1.24 -12.25
N LEU A 731 -14.54 0.58 -11.61
CA LEU A 731 -14.74 -0.04 -10.30
C LEU A 731 -15.13 0.97 -9.21
N VAL A 732 -14.54 2.17 -9.23
CA VAL A 732 -14.94 3.24 -8.31
C VAL A 732 -16.39 3.67 -8.58
N VAL A 733 -16.75 3.86 -9.85
CA VAL A 733 -18.11 4.24 -10.27
C VAL A 733 -19.13 3.15 -9.91
N ASP A 734 -18.81 1.88 -10.12
CA ASP A 734 -19.70 0.75 -9.78
C ASP A 734 -20.02 0.71 -8.28
N ARG A 735 -19.05 1.02 -7.41
CA ARG A 735 -19.28 1.16 -5.97
C ARG A 735 -20.25 2.30 -5.66
N ILE A 736 -20.02 3.47 -6.26
CA ILE A 736 -20.86 4.66 -6.06
C ILE A 736 -22.29 4.42 -6.58
N LEU A 737 -22.45 3.71 -7.69
CA LEU A 737 -23.76 3.37 -8.27
C LEU A 737 -24.49 2.32 -7.47
N ALA A 738 -23.77 1.42 -6.77
CA ALA A 738 -24.35 0.40 -5.92
C ALA A 738 -25.08 0.99 -4.69
N GLU A 739 -24.83 2.24 -4.34
CA GLU A 739 -25.45 2.94 -3.20
C GLU A 739 -26.77 3.64 -3.57
N GLU A 740 -27.26 3.55 -4.83
CA GLU A 740 -28.55 4.10 -5.24
C GLU A 740 -29.72 3.19 -4.87
N THR A 741 -30.47 3.56 -3.85
CA THR A 741 -31.96 3.70 -3.76
C THR A 741 -32.38 4.12 -2.39
#